data_a20dcec91066188ab150c838b1ebac80
#
_entry.id   a20dcec91066188ab150c838b1ebac80
#
_cell.length_a   1.000
_cell.length_b   1.000
_cell.length_c   1.000
_cell.angle_alpha   90.00
_cell.angle_beta   90.00
_cell.angle_gamma   90.00
#
_symmetry.space_group_name_H-M   'P 1'
#
loop_
_entity.id
_entity.type
_entity.pdbx_description
1 polymer ?
#
loop_
_entity_poly.entity_id
_entity_poly.type
_entity_poly.pdbx_seq_one_letter_code
_entity_poly.pdbx_strand_id
1 'polypeptide(L)'
;MNDSVPFNNVRNYFAERFDHFNQEWKNFQASGFQFSYSDDLPTARDFRRLYSSHRNRDLEKSTFALYQNEFKQAFASYQLADTAKAEDFEFYQPLSIDDVPDTRLPAPGIKILPFRYHSEMVVTSTESVPESGFNEHPFLKYLINSKYPQYRKYLDTWCRPLGTTDATFNDFNREQTETEPISDDRIQYIVPLIIELLGVQPYLPIHWIDHLYARLPLSTGIEYYFRHSYTMRAHAQFSHPDEYTHKPTSKGYFFNTFLEYSRTVVHRIKQFCLPFDPTQLNELQSKKFLQSFFLQHPTMLYTRNHVSKRTGPLKQRPVYACSSIFITLEVVLSNIVQVLTRKKSNFPYIRPFIRSDPHSCMMYSIETIRGGPRYLDSLAQRTNQFGSKFKSFLCLDWSQFDQRLPRVITDLYYTEFLERLIVISNGYQPTYEYPTYPDLTPSKMFERIDNILHFIHTWYNNMVFITADGYAYVREHAGVPSGMHDTQIADSFGNLFIVIDGMLEYGFNDRMIRSLVMFIMGDDNCIFAPYDIIFMTNFVDWFESYAFTRYNMILSKTKSIITSMRTRIEVLGYRINGGRPRRNVDELFIRLVLPEHGPHPPTMSARAIGIAYASAAMDYTFYTFCKDVYYMFLPFAIELTPSNREMIRKHLPGQLKMLDEYFDELDLTRFPDFHEISRKYDYW
;
A
#
# COMPACT_ATOMS: atom_id res chain seq x y z
N MET A 1 -42.96 10.54 4.72
CA MET A 1 -42.66 9.86 3.44
C MET A 1 -41.31 10.37 3.01
N ASN A 2 -40.31 9.54 3.13
CA ASN A 2 -38.95 9.93 2.79
C ASN A 2 -38.79 9.86 1.29
N ASP A 3 -38.69 11.00 0.66
CA ASP A 3 -38.17 11.09 -0.69
C ASP A 3 -36.67 10.73 -0.61
N SER A 4 -36.40 9.43 -0.70
CA SER A 4 -35.06 8.96 -0.93
C SER A 4 -34.62 9.52 -2.27
N VAL A 5 -33.70 10.47 -2.24
CA VAL A 5 -32.93 10.86 -3.43
C VAL A 5 -32.49 9.57 -4.11
N PRO A 6 -32.86 9.33 -5.34
CA PRO A 6 -32.50 8.08 -5.99
C PRO A 6 -30.98 7.95 -6.00
N PHE A 7 -30.49 6.90 -5.33
CA PHE A 7 -29.06 6.60 -5.18
C PHE A 7 -28.31 6.50 -6.50
N ASN A 8 -29.00 6.35 -7.60
CA ASN A 8 -28.47 6.35 -8.97
C ASN A 8 -27.63 7.59 -9.31
N ASN A 9 -27.76 8.68 -8.56
CA ASN A 9 -27.07 9.93 -8.85
C ASN A 9 -25.92 10.27 -7.88
N VAL A 10 -25.62 9.44 -6.87
CA VAL A 10 -24.60 9.83 -5.88
C VAL A 10 -23.23 9.93 -6.54
N ARG A 11 -22.86 8.99 -7.41
CA ARG A 11 -21.60 9.07 -8.14
C ARG A 11 -21.59 10.23 -9.14
N ASN A 12 -22.67 10.39 -9.90
CA ASN A 12 -22.79 11.50 -10.85
C ASN A 12 -22.76 12.84 -10.11
N TYR A 13 -23.44 12.91 -8.96
CA TYR A 13 -23.38 14.07 -8.09
C TYR A 13 -21.96 14.40 -7.64
N PHE A 14 -21.18 13.39 -7.21
CA PHE A 14 -19.79 13.61 -6.83
C PHE A 14 -18.88 13.88 -8.02
N ALA A 15 -19.12 13.28 -9.19
CA ALA A 15 -18.38 13.57 -10.40
C ALA A 15 -18.62 15.01 -10.88
N GLU A 16 -19.87 15.47 -10.91
CA GLU A 16 -20.24 16.85 -11.24
C GLU A 16 -19.64 17.84 -10.23
N ARG A 17 -19.67 17.49 -8.93
CA ARG A 17 -19.03 18.29 -7.90
C ARG A 17 -17.53 18.32 -8.03
N PHE A 18 -16.92 17.23 -8.45
CA PHE A 18 -15.47 17.17 -8.69
C PHE A 18 -15.06 18.08 -9.86
N ASP A 19 -15.86 18.11 -10.94
CA ASP A 19 -15.60 19.00 -12.07
C ASP A 19 -15.82 20.47 -11.68
N HIS A 20 -16.87 20.76 -10.94
CA HIS A 20 -17.11 22.07 -10.35
C HIS A 20 -15.99 22.45 -9.38
N PHE A 21 -15.57 21.53 -8.51
CA PHE A 21 -14.45 21.72 -7.61
C PHE A 21 -13.15 22.06 -8.37
N ASN A 22 -12.83 21.34 -9.46
CA ASN A 22 -11.63 21.62 -10.24
C ASN A 22 -11.66 23.04 -10.85
N GLN A 23 -12.82 23.52 -11.25
CA GLN A 23 -12.97 24.87 -11.76
C GLN A 23 -12.82 25.92 -10.65
N GLU A 24 -13.49 25.74 -9.52
CA GLU A 24 -13.40 26.61 -8.34
C GLU A 24 -11.98 26.61 -7.77
N TRP A 25 -11.30 25.45 -7.80
CA TRP A 25 -9.92 25.31 -7.40
C TRP A 25 -8.97 26.13 -8.26
N LYS A 26 -9.15 26.11 -9.59
CA LYS A 26 -8.38 26.97 -10.50
C LYS A 26 -8.62 28.46 -10.19
N ASN A 27 -9.85 28.83 -9.91
CA ASN A 27 -10.22 30.18 -9.50
C ASN A 27 -9.60 30.56 -8.16
N PHE A 28 -9.61 29.65 -7.21
CA PHE A 28 -8.97 29.82 -5.91
C PHE A 28 -7.45 29.97 -6.01
N GLN A 29 -6.78 29.15 -6.82
CA GLN A 29 -5.35 29.30 -7.08
C GLN A 29 -5.03 30.65 -7.74
N ALA A 30 -5.87 31.11 -8.66
CA ALA A 30 -5.74 32.40 -9.32
C ALA A 30 -5.95 33.57 -8.35
N SER A 31 -6.68 33.39 -7.24
CA SER A 31 -6.90 34.42 -6.22
C SER A 31 -5.66 34.72 -5.35
N GLY A 32 -4.61 33.92 -5.45
CA GLY A 32 -3.39 34.11 -4.68
C GLY A 32 -3.50 33.76 -3.20
N PHE A 33 -4.55 33.05 -2.79
CA PHE A 33 -4.70 32.60 -1.41
C PHE A 33 -3.54 31.68 -1.00
N GLN A 34 -2.91 31.98 0.12
CA GLN A 34 -1.87 31.15 0.72
C GLN A 34 -2.36 30.62 2.06
N PHE A 35 -2.40 29.29 2.18
CA PHE A 35 -2.62 28.63 3.47
C PHE A 35 -1.30 28.67 4.25
N SER A 36 -1.27 29.39 5.35
CA SER A 36 -0.13 29.37 6.27
C SER A 36 -0.30 28.24 7.26
N TYR A 37 0.61 27.27 7.20
CA TYR A 37 0.71 26.19 8.17
C TYR A 37 1.82 26.53 9.16
N SER A 38 1.54 26.43 10.46
CA SER A 38 2.54 26.67 11.51
C SER A 38 3.00 25.31 12.06
N ASP A 39 4.31 25.10 12.08
CA ASP A 39 4.94 23.93 12.66
C ASP A 39 4.77 23.85 14.18
N ASP A 40 4.32 24.94 14.81
CA ASP A 40 4.08 25.03 16.26
C ASP A 40 2.69 24.55 16.70
N LEU A 41 1.87 24.04 15.77
CA LEU A 41 0.54 23.55 16.12
C LEU A 41 0.59 22.22 16.88
N PRO A 42 -0.18 22.07 17.97
CA PRO A 42 -0.15 20.86 18.79
C PRO A 42 -0.66 19.66 17.98
N THR A 43 0.10 18.58 18.06
CA THR A 43 -0.25 17.28 17.47
C THR A 43 -1.14 16.47 18.42
N ALA A 44 -1.67 15.35 17.94
CA ALA A 44 -2.43 14.41 18.77
C ALA A 44 -1.60 13.93 19.96
N ARG A 45 -0.28 13.72 19.77
CA ARG A 45 0.64 13.33 20.86
C ARG A 45 0.81 14.43 21.90
N ASP A 46 0.98 15.67 21.49
CA ASP A 46 1.13 16.79 22.41
C ASP A 46 -0.14 16.96 23.24
N PHE A 47 -1.30 16.86 22.59
CA PHE A 47 -2.58 16.94 23.26
C PHE A 47 -2.79 15.77 24.23
N ARG A 48 -2.42 14.55 23.88
CA ARG A 48 -2.47 13.38 24.77
C ARG A 48 -1.61 13.61 26.03
N ARG A 49 -0.42 14.19 25.88
CA ARG A 49 0.44 14.53 27.02
C ARG A 49 -0.20 15.58 27.93
N LEU A 50 -0.73 16.65 27.35
CA LEU A 50 -1.46 17.68 28.09
C LEU A 50 -2.70 17.10 28.77
N TYR A 51 -3.45 16.29 28.08
CA TYR A 51 -4.67 15.67 28.57
C TYR A 51 -4.40 14.68 29.72
N SER A 52 -3.36 13.88 29.61
CA SER A 52 -2.96 12.97 30.68
C SER A 52 -2.50 13.71 31.94
N SER A 53 -1.87 14.89 31.80
CA SER A 53 -1.47 15.73 32.93
C SER A 53 -2.64 16.47 33.57
N HIS A 54 -3.72 16.73 32.83
CA HIS A 54 -4.94 17.42 33.32
C HIS A 54 -6.08 16.45 33.68
N ARG A 55 -5.84 15.16 33.55
CA ARG A 55 -6.84 14.08 33.71
C ARG A 55 -7.58 14.09 35.05
N ASN A 56 -7.05 14.77 36.07
CA ASN A 56 -7.60 14.80 37.41
C ASN A 56 -8.61 15.90 37.69
N ARG A 57 -8.99 16.78 36.74
CA ARG A 57 -9.81 17.94 37.09
C ARG A 57 -11.16 18.07 36.37
N ASP A 58 -11.31 17.69 35.14
CA ASP A 58 -12.52 18.00 34.37
C ASP A 58 -13.24 16.79 33.71
N LEU A 59 -12.61 15.64 33.63
CA LEU A 59 -13.18 14.43 32.99
C LEU A 59 -13.89 13.50 33.96
N GLU A 60 -13.65 13.64 35.25
CA GLU A 60 -14.35 12.85 36.29
C GLU A 60 -15.86 13.13 36.37
N LYS A 61 -16.36 14.08 35.60
CA LYS A 61 -17.75 14.53 35.65
C LYS A 61 -18.73 13.82 34.73
N SER A 62 -18.28 12.99 33.76
CA SER A 62 -19.22 12.20 32.99
C SER A 62 -18.88 10.71 33.06
N THR A 63 -19.85 9.94 33.54
CA THR A 63 -19.82 8.46 33.57
C THR A 63 -19.53 7.86 32.20
N PHE A 64 -19.87 8.56 31.14
CA PHE A 64 -19.63 8.14 29.72
C PHE A 64 -18.15 8.27 29.33
N ALA A 65 -17.47 9.34 29.76
CA ALA A 65 -16.04 9.50 29.44
C ALA A 65 -15.16 8.48 30.22
N LEU A 66 -15.56 8.13 31.45
CA LEU A 66 -14.95 7.03 32.23
C LEU A 66 -15.16 5.69 31.51
N TYR A 67 -16.39 5.40 31.10
CA TYR A 67 -16.74 4.19 30.36
C TYR A 67 -15.97 4.09 29.04
N GLN A 68 -15.85 5.17 28.29
CA GLN A 68 -15.05 5.18 27.06
C GLN A 68 -13.56 4.91 27.31
N ASN A 69 -13.00 5.45 28.38
CA ASN A 69 -11.59 5.21 28.71
C ASN A 69 -11.32 3.78 29.19
N GLU A 70 -12.19 3.23 30.02
CA GLU A 70 -12.11 1.83 30.47
C GLU A 70 -12.35 0.88 29.30
N PHE A 71 -13.33 1.18 28.43
CA PHE A 71 -13.62 0.41 27.24
C PHE A 71 -12.45 0.46 26.25
N LYS A 72 -11.85 1.62 26.01
CA LYS A 72 -10.66 1.75 25.14
C LYS A 72 -9.47 0.94 25.66
N GLN A 73 -9.25 0.91 26.97
CA GLN A 73 -8.19 0.10 27.57
C GLN A 73 -8.46 -1.39 27.39
N ALA A 74 -9.68 -1.81 27.68
CA ALA A 74 -10.12 -3.21 27.47
C ALA A 74 -10.12 -3.58 25.99
N PHE A 75 -10.39 -2.62 25.12
CA PHE A 75 -10.41 -2.79 23.67
C PHE A 75 -9.01 -2.90 23.05
N ALA A 76 -8.03 -2.17 23.58
CA ALA A 76 -6.63 -2.27 23.14
C ALA A 76 -6.05 -3.67 23.37
N SER A 77 -6.55 -4.40 24.38
CA SER A 77 -6.17 -5.79 24.66
C SER A 77 -7.09 -6.83 24.03
N TYR A 78 -8.04 -6.42 23.19
CA TYR A 78 -8.98 -7.33 22.55
C TYR A 78 -8.28 -8.30 21.60
N GLN A 79 -8.55 -9.59 21.80
CA GLN A 79 -8.03 -10.68 20.97
C GLN A 79 -9.19 -11.48 20.38
N LEU A 80 -9.45 -11.29 19.11
CA LEU A 80 -10.53 -11.97 18.39
C LEU A 80 -10.35 -13.49 18.40
N ALA A 81 -9.12 -13.97 18.23
CA ALA A 81 -8.82 -15.39 18.16
C ALA A 81 -9.18 -16.17 19.42
N ASP A 82 -9.19 -15.51 20.59
CA ASP A 82 -9.47 -16.14 21.88
C ASP A 82 -10.98 -16.14 22.21
N THR A 83 -11.74 -15.25 21.58
CA THR A 83 -13.15 -14.99 21.94
C THR A 83 -14.16 -15.34 20.86
N ALA A 84 -13.70 -15.60 19.65
CA ALA A 84 -14.57 -15.80 18.48
C ALA A 84 -15.46 -17.05 18.61
N LYS A 85 -16.77 -16.84 18.53
CA LYS A 85 -17.80 -17.92 18.54
C LYS A 85 -18.72 -17.75 17.35
N ALA A 86 -19.13 -18.86 16.73
CA ALA A 86 -20.07 -18.85 15.62
C ALA A 86 -21.48 -18.53 16.10
N GLU A 87 -21.99 -17.37 15.71
CA GLU A 87 -23.37 -16.96 16.04
C GLU A 87 -24.12 -16.39 14.83
N ASP A 88 -23.45 -16.14 13.71
CA ASP A 88 -24.04 -15.65 12.47
C ASP A 88 -23.59 -16.51 11.29
N PHE A 89 -24.53 -16.97 10.48
CA PHE A 89 -24.30 -17.93 9.40
C PHE A 89 -24.41 -17.30 8.00
N GLU A 90 -24.63 -16.00 7.90
CA GLU A 90 -24.71 -15.33 6.60
C GLU A 90 -23.37 -15.39 5.86
N PHE A 91 -22.25 -15.23 6.57
CA PHE A 91 -20.92 -15.13 6.01
C PHE A 91 -20.07 -16.39 6.16
N TYR A 92 -20.31 -17.15 7.22
CA TYR A 92 -19.50 -18.30 7.61
C TYR A 92 -20.34 -19.36 8.31
N GLN A 93 -19.78 -20.54 8.43
CA GLN A 93 -20.33 -21.65 9.20
C GLN A 93 -19.31 -22.15 10.23
N PRO A 94 -19.74 -22.79 11.33
CA PRO A 94 -18.84 -23.37 12.30
C PRO A 94 -17.91 -24.40 11.64
N LEU A 95 -16.65 -24.42 12.09
CA LEU A 95 -15.62 -25.35 11.67
C LEU A 95 -15.03 -26.03 12.90
N SER A 96 -14.96 -27.35 12.91
CA SER A 96 -14.15 -28.08 13.87
C SER A 96 -12.68 -28.03 13.44
N ILE A 97 -11.78 -27.79 14.38
CA ILE A 97 -10.34 -27.78 14.10
C ILE A 97 -9.88 -29.16 13.61
N ASP A 98 -10.52 -30.21 14.07
CA ASP A 98 -10.22 -31.59 13.65
C ASP A 98 -10.56 -31.85 12.16
N ASP A 99 -11.41 -31.03 11.57
CA ASP A 99 -11.81 -31.14 10.16
C ASP A 99 -10.90 -30.27 9.23
N VAL A 100 -9.90 -29.59 9.77
CA VAL A 100 -8.98 -28.77 8.98
C VAL A 100 -7.93 -29.67 8.33
N PRO A 101 -7.78 -29.64 6.99
CA PRO A 101 -6.77 -30.44 6.32
C PRO A 101 -5.36 -29.97 6.65
N ASP A 102 -4.38 -30.86 6.63
CA ASP A 102 -2.98 -30.55 6.92
C ASP A 102 -2.43 -29.40 6.08
N THR A 103 -2.92 -29.24 4.85
CA THR A 103 -2.54 -28.14 3.94
C THR A 103 -3.05 -26.77 4.37
N ARG A 104 -3.86 -26.69 5.41
CA ARG A 104 -4.45 -25.44 5.97
C ARG A 104 -4.12 -25.24 7.45
N LEU A 105 -3.31 -26.12 8.05
CA LEU A 105 -2.88 -25.93 9.43
C LEU A 105 -1.98 -24.68 9.57
N PRO A 106 -2.22 -23.85 10.59
CA PRO A 106 -1.47 -22.62 10.79
C PRO A 106 -0.06 -22.90 11.32
N ALA A 107 0.91 -22.10 10.86
CA ALA A 107 2.23 -22.04 11.44
C ALA A 107 2.22 -21.39 12.84
N PRO A 108 3.25 -21.58 13.68
CA PRO A 108 3.37 -20.90 14.97
C PRO A 108 3.21 -19.38 14.84
N GLY A 109 2.43 -18.76 15.73
CA GLY A 109 2.10 -17.33 15.74
C GLY A 109 0.95 -16.95 14.79
N ILE A 110 0.37 -17.92 14.10
CA ILE A 110 -0.87 -17.75 13.34
C ILE A 110 -1.94 -18.64 13.97
N LYS A 111 -3.11 -18.08 14.21
CA LYS A 111 -4.26 -18.84 14.76
C LYS A 111 -5.32 -19.03 13.69
N ILE A 112 -5.84 -20.25 13.56
CA ILE A 112 -7.03 -20.54 12.76
C ILE A 112 -8.27 -20.25 13.59
N LEU A 113 -9.27 -19.62 12.98
CA LEU A 113 -10.56 -19.37 13.60
C LEU A 113 -11.49 -20.58 13.41
N PRO A 114 -12.42 -20.83 14.35
CA PRO A 114 -13.37 -21.95 14.27
C PRO A 114 -14.53 -21.69 13.30
N PHE A 115 -14.22 -21.05 12.16
CA PHE A 115 -15.17 -20.69 11.12
C PHE A 115 -14.65 -21.03 9.75
N ARG A 116 -15.56 -21.38 8.86
CA ARG A 116 -15.28 -21.50 7.43
C ARG A 116 -16.20 -20.56 6.67
N TYR A 117 -15.62 -19.59 5.98
CA TYR A 117 -16.35 -18.64 5.14
C TYR A 117 -16.86 -19.31 3.88
N HIS A 118 -17.92 -18.74 3.29
CA HIS A 118 -18.43 -19.22 2.02
C HIS A 118 -17.36 -19.06 0.93
N SER A 119 -17.14 -20.15 0.21
CA SER A 119 -16.13 -20.14 -0.85
C SER A 119 -16.57 -19.29 -2.04
N GLU A 120 -15.69 -18.43 -2.53
CA GLU A 120 -15.96 -17.59 -3.69
C GLU A 120 -15.43 -18.16 -5.00
N MET A 121 -14.52 -19.12 -4.93
CA MET A 121 -13.80 -19.63 -6.08
C MET A 121 -13.74 -21.16 -6.03
N VAL A 122 -13.76 -21.78 -7.21
CA VAL A 122 -13.41 -23.20 -7.34
C VAL A 122 -11.93 -23.32 -7.01
N VAL A 123 -11.63 -24.03 -5.92
CA VAL A 123 -10.26 -24.28 -5.49
C VAL A 123 -9.66 -25.34 -6.40
N THR A 124 -8.65 -24.97 -7.16
CA THR A 124 -7.82 -25.95 -7.83
C THR A 124 -6.76 -26.44 -6.85
N SER A 125 -6.88 -27.68 -6.41
CA SER A 125 -5.91 -28.32 -5.51
C SER A 125 -4.61 -28.74 -6.22
N THR A 126 -4.55 -28.60 -7.52
CA THR A 126 -3.37 -28.94 -8.31
C THR A 126 -2.36 -27.82 -8.25
N GLU A 127 -1.18 -28.12 -7.74
CA GLU A 127 -0.04 -27.21 -7.83
C GLU A 127 0.25 -26.87 -9.30
N SER A 128 0.41 -25.59 -9.58
CA SER A 128 0.88 -25.21 -10.88
C SER A 128 2.39 -25.46 -10.96
N VAL A 129 2.77 -26.36 -11.83
CA VAL A 129 4.18 -26.57 -12.17
C VAL A 129 4.62 -25.49 -13.15
N PRO A 130 5.94 -25.14 -13.22
CA PRO A 130 6.44 -24.09 -14.11
C PRO A 130 6.03 -24.23 -15.57
N GLU A 131 5.80 -25.43 -16.04
CA GLU A 131 5.40 -25.73 -17.42
C GLU A 131 3.90 -25.52 -17.67
N SER A 132 3.07 -25.51 -16.66
CA SER A 132 1.60 -25.40 -16.77
C SER A 132 1.05 -23.98 -16.72
N GLY A 133 1.92 -22.95 -16.80
CA GLY A 133 1.53 -21.56 -16.74
C GLY A 133 1.00 -21.00 -18.07
N PHE A 134 1.01 -19.67 -18.16
CA PHE A 134 0.65 -18.97 -19.40
C PHE A 134 1.70 -19.18 -20.49
N ASN A 135 1.22 -19.39 -21.72
CA ASN A 135 2.06 -19.43 -22.89
C ASN A 135 2.01 -18.09 -23.64
N GLU A 136 3.02 -17.85 -24.46
CA GLU A 136 3.04 -16.71 -25.36
C GLU A 136 1.92 -16.79 -26.41
N HIS A 137 1.39 -15.64 -26.80
CA HIS A 137 0.42 -15.57 -27.90
C HIS A 137 1.04 -16.08 -29.20
N PRO A 138 0.31 -16.82 -30.07
CA PRO A 138 0.84 -17.35 -31.35
C PRO A 138 1.55 -16.30 -32.21
N PHE A 139 1.05 -15.07 -32.27
CA PHE A 139 1.70 -13.97 -33.00
C PHE A 139 3.05 -13.60 -32.41
N LEU A 140 3.16 -13.56 -31.08
CA LEU A 140 4.44 -13.32 -30.41
C LEU A 140 5.42 -14.45 -30.65
N LYS A 141 4.95 -15.69 -30.61
CA LYS A 141 5.77 -16.87 -30.91
C LYS A 141 6.33 -16.80 -32.33
N TYR A 142 5.49 -16.43 -33.32
CA TYR A 142 5.92 -16.22 -34.69
C TYR A 142 6.96 -15.10 -34.79
N LEU A 143 6.70 -13.93 -34.18
CA LEU A 143 7.62 -12.80 -34.20
C LEU A 143 8.98 -13.11 -33.60
N ILE A 144 8.98 -13.79 -32.43
CA ILE A 144 10.21 -14.19 -31.73
C ILE A 144 11.01 -15.15 -32.63
N ASN A 145 10.36 -16.18 -33.15
CA ASN A 145 11.07 -17.20 -33.96
C ASN A 145 11.60 -16.65 -35.27
N SER A 146 10.88 -15.74 -35.93
CA SER A 146 11.25 -15.23 -37.23
C SER A 146 12.25 -14.06 -37.20
N LYS A 147 12.10 -13.16 -36.23
CA LYS A 147 12.88 -11.90 -36.20
C LYS A 147 13.78 -11.73 -35.01
N TYR A 148 13.43 -12.36 -33.84
CA TYR A 148 14.15 -12.19 -32.56
C TYR A 148 14.52 -13.54 -31.93
N PRO A 149 15.12 -14.49 -32.65
CA PRO A 149 15.42 -15.83 -32.11
C PRO A 149 16.33 -15.79 -30.89
N GLN A 150 17.15 -14.74 -30.71
CA GLN A 150 18.00 -14.55 -29.54
C GLN A 150 17.22 -14.38 -28.23
N TYR A 151 15.94 -14.00 -28.27
CA TYR A 151 15.10 -13.85 -27.08
C TYR A 151 14.41 -15.15 -26.66
N ARG A 152 14.46 -16.20 -27.48
CA ARG A 152 13.87 -17.49 -27.16
C ARG A 152 14.41 -18.07 -25.86
N LYS A 153 15.72 -17.89 -25.59
CA LYS A 153 16.37 -18.31 -24.34
C LYS A 153 15.69 -17.76 -23.06
N TYR A 154 15.00 -16.62 -23.17
CA TYR A 154 14.30 -16.05 -22.01
C TYR A 154 13.05 -16.85 -21.68
N LEU A 155 12.34 -17.38 -22.67
CA LEU A 155 11.19 -18.28 -22.47
C LEU A 155 11.63 -19.65 -21.92
N ASP A 156 12.85 -20.08 -22.23
CA ASP A 156 13.43 -21.31 -21.67
C ASP A 156 13.85 -21.11 -20.19
N THR A 157 14.19 -19.88 -19.80
CA THR A 157 14.65 -19.53 -18.45
C THR A 157 13.51 -19.14 -17.52
N TRP A 158 12.49 -18.47 -18.04
CA TRP A 158 11.42 -17.88 -17.28
C TRP A 158 10.06 -18.47 -17.66
N CYS A 159 9.14 -18.46 -16.71
CA CYS A 159 7.74 -18.81 -16.91
C CYS A 159 6.83 -17.92 -16.07
N ARG A 160 5.55 -17.97 -16.36
CA ARG A 160 4.51 -17.40 -15.50
C ARG A 160 3.53 -18.50 -15.12
N PRO A 161 3.78 -19.20 -14.02
CA PRO A 161 2.90 -20.27 -13.57
C PRO A 161 1.57 -19.70 -13.09
N LEU A 162 0.51 -20.49 -13.19
CA LEU A 162 -0.75 -20.19 -12.53
C LEU A 162 -0.58 -20.36 -11.02
N GLY A 163 -1.00 -19.37 -10.26
CA GLY A 163 -1.02 -19.44 -8.81
C GLY A 163 -2.13 -20.35 -8.31
N THR A 164 -1.88 -21.03 -7.21
CA THR A 164 -2.84 -21.89 -6.52
C THR A 164 -3.17 -21.34 -5.14
N THR A 165 -4.31 -21.74 -4.58
CA THR A 165 -4.68 -21.41 -3.20
C THR A 165 -3.66 -21.95 -2.21
N ASP A 166 -3.15 -23.16 -2.44
CA ASP A 166 -2.12 -23.76 -1.58
C ASP A 166 -0.81 -22.98 -1.58
N ALA A 167 -0.32 -22.60 -2.75
CA ALA A 167 0.90 -21.79 -2.87
C ALA A 167 0.74 -20.41 -2.23
N THR A 168 -0.43 -19.78 -2.39
CA THR A 168 -0.76 -18.50 -1.77
C THR A 168 -0.83 -18.62 -0.24
N PHE A 169 -1.48 -19.67 0.25
CA PHE A 169 -1.53 -19.96 1.68
C PHE A 169 -0.15 -20.24 2.26
N ASN A 170 0.67 -21.05 1.60
CA ASN A 170 2.03 -21.37 2.04
C ASN A 170 2.92 -20.12 2.12
N ASP A 171 2.72 -19.15 1.21
CA ASP A 171 3.44 -17.88 1.31
C ASP A 171 2.92 -16.99 2.47
N PHE A 172 1.61 -17.02 2.75
CA PHE A 172 1.00 -16.36 3.90
C PHE A 172 1.39 -16.99 5.23
N ASN A 173 1.41 -18.34 5.29
CA ASN A 173 1.53 -19.16 6.49
C ASN A 173 2.98 -19.27 6.96
N ARG A 174 3.56 -18.16 7.43
CA ARG A 174 4.93 -18.10 7.91
C ARG A 174 4.97 -18.04 9.43
N GLU A 175 5.88 -18.80 10.00
CA GLU A 175 6.15 -18.77 11.43
C GLU A 175 6.43 -17.33 11.89
N GLN A 176 5.80 -16.97 13.00
CA GLN A 176 5.95 -15.69 13.68
C GLN A 176 6.36 -15.92 15.12
N THR A 177 7.27 -15.11 15.61
CA THR A 177 7.69 -15.11 16.99
C THR A 177 7.39 -13.77 17.63
N GLU A 178 7.03 -13.79 18.90
CA GLU A 178 6.93 -12.59 19.70
C GLU A 178 8.31 -11.91 19.79
N THR A 179 8.31 -10.60 19.70
CA THR A 179 9.53 -9.80 19.79
C THR A 179 9.51 -8.95 21.06
N GLU A 180 10.65 -8.77 21.68
CA GLU A 180 10.76 -7.94 22.88
C GLU A 180 10.36 -6.48 22.61
N PRO A 181 9.72 -5.81 23.56
CA PRO A 181 9.40 -4.39 23.46
C PRO A 181 10.63 -3.53 23.16
N ILE A 182 10.39 -2.39 22.57
CA ILE A 182 11.44 -1.41 22.25
C ILE A 182 11.50 -0.39 23.38
N SER A 183 12.71 -0.05 23.82
CA SER A 183 12.90 0.91 24.90
C SER A 183 12.45 2.32 24.52
N ASP A 184 11.93 3.07 25.46
CA ASP A 184 11.47 4.45 25.23
C ASP A 184 12.58 5.35 24.68
N ASP A 185 13.82 5.19 25.12
CA ASP A 185 14.95 5.97 24.61
C ASP A 185 15.17 5.75 23.13
N ARG A 186 15.06 4.49 22.67
CA ARG A 186 15.16 4.14 21.24
C ARG A 186 14.01 4.75 20.45
N ILE A 187 12.79 4.65 20.95
CA ILE A 187 11.61 5.23 20.33
C ILE A 187 11.76 6.76 20.20
N GLN A 188 12.16 7.43 21.30
CA GLN A 188 12.31 8.89 21.33
C GLN A 188 13.42 9.40 20.42
N TYR A 189 14.41 8.59 20.12
CA TYR A 189 15.47 8.95 19.17
C TYR A 189 15.09 8.62 17.71
N ILE A 190 14.64 7.38 17.46
CA ILE A 190 14.48 6.87 16.09
C ILE A 190 13.26 7.47 15.39
N VAL A 191 12.10 7.56 16.06
CA VAL A 191 10.87 8.03 15.41
C VAL A 191 10.97 9.48 14.93
N PRO A 192 11.47 10.46 15.72
CA PRO A 192 11.71 11.81 15.21
C PRO A 192 12.72 11.85 14.05
N LEU A 193 13.78 11.04 14.10
CA LEU A 193 14.75 10.96 13.02
C LEU A 193 14.13 10.43 11.73
N ILE A 194 13.26 9.43 11.80
CA ILE A 194 12.52 8.94 10.64
C ILE A 194 11.61 10.02 10.05
N ILE A 195 10.91 10.78 10.88
CA ILE A 195 10.07 11.91 10.44
C ILE A 195 10.92 12.93 9.67
N GLU A 196 12.10 13.26 10.20
CA GLU A 196 13.06 14.14 9.54
C GLU A 196 13.54 13.58 8.20
N LEU A 197 13.93 12.30 8.15
CA LEU A 197 14.40 11.62 6.94
C LEU A 197 13.32 11.52 5.86
N LEU A 198 12.08 11.24 6.25
CA LEU A 198 10.96 11.20 5.33
C LEU A 198 10.57 12.59 4.81
N GLY A 199 11.04 13.66 5.46
CA GLY A 199 10.71 15.03 5.10
C GLY A 199 9.23 15.35 5.31
N VAL A 200 8.59 14.70 6.27
CA VAL A 200 7.20 14.94 6.63
C VAL A 200 7.12 15.90 7.81
N GLN A 201 6.11 16.72 7.80
CA GLN A 201 5.81 17.67 8.86
C GLN A 201 4.41 17.43 9.41
N PRO A 202 4.08 17.90 10.60
CA PRO A 202 2.74 17.81 11.13
C PRO A 202 1.69 18.35 10.18
N TYR A 203 0.53 17.66 10.06
CA TYR A 203 -0.51 17.97 9.09
C TYR A 203 -1.91 17.81 9.69
N LEU A 204 -2.90 18.44 9.06
CA LEU A 204 -4.30 18.26 9.37
C LEU A 204 -4.84 16.99 8.73
N PRO A 205 -5.59 16.14 9.45
CA PRO A 205 -6.22 14.96 8.86
C PRO A 205 -7.33 15.38 7.88
N ILE A 206 -7.70 14.45 6.99
CA ILE A 206 -8.74 14.70 5.97
C ILE A 206 -10.11 14.34 6.54
N HIS A 207 -11.13 15.11 6.19
CA HIS A 207 -12.51 14.71 6.48
C HIS A 207 -12.94 13.51 5.64
N TRP A 208 -13.87 12.70 6.15
CA TRP A 208 -14.39 11.52 5.44
C TRP A 208 -14.86 11.84 4.03
N ILE A 209 -15.51 12.98 3.81
CA ILE A 209 -16.04 13.34 2.48
C ILE A 209 -14.94 13.41 1.42
N ASP A 210 -13.74 13.78 1.80
CA ASP A 210 -12.61 13.96 0.88
C ASP A 210 -11.95 12.64 0.47
N HIS A 211 -12.23 11.51 1.16
CA HIS A 211 -11.72 10.21 0.72
C HIS A 211 -12.26 9.80 -0.66
N LEU A 212 -13.40 10.36 -1.06
CA LEU A 212 -14.02 10.11 -2.36
C LEU A 212 -13.14 10.57 -3.53
N TYR A 213 -12.25 11.53 -3.28
CA TYR A 213 -11.30 12.00 -4.27
C TYR A 213 -10.02 11.13 -4.33
N ALA A 214 -9.85 10.20 -3.40
CA ALA A 214 -8.87 9.14 -3.57
C ALA A 214 -9.27 8.27 -4.76
N ARG A 215 -8.36 8.05 -5.70
CA ARG A 215 -8.62 7.21 -6.87
C ARG A 215 -8.83 5.75 -6.44
N LEU A 216 -10.08 5.40 -6.23
CA LEU A 216 -10.47 4.02 -5.99
C LEU A 216 -10.49 3.25 -7.31
N PRO A 217 -9.93 2.03 -7.37
CA PRO A 217 -9.97 1.20 -8.57
C PRO A 217 -11.36 0.57 -8.75
N LEU A 218 -12.31 1.35 -9.27
CA LEU A 218 -13.74 0.99 -9.35
C LEU A 218 -14.03 -0.26 -10.20
N SER A 219 -13.15 -0.58 -11.15
CA SER A 219 -13.28 -1.78 -11.99
C SER A 219 -12.85 -3.09 -11.29
N THR A 220 -12.22 -3.00 -10.12
CA THR A 220 -11.79 -4.18 -9.34
C THR A 220 -12.93 -4.76 -8.51
N GLY A 221 -12.79 -6.02 -8.09
CA GLY A 221 -13.75 -6.68 -7.21
C GLY A 221 -13.91 -5.95 -5.87
N ILE A 222 -15.17 -5.89 -5.41
CA ILE A 222 -15.49 -5.41 -4.06
C ILE A 222 -15.09 -6.47 -3.03
N GLU A 223 -14.79 -6.07 -1.81
CA GLU A 223 -14.45 -6.96 -0.69
C GLU A 223 -15.61 -7.88 -0.25
N TYR A 224 -15.26 -8.85 0.58
CA TYR A 224 -16.11 -9.97 0.99
C TYR A 224 -17.48 -9.53 1.56
N TYR A 225 -17.50 -8.59 2.49
CA TYR A 225 -18.72 -8.11 3.16
C TYR A 225 -19.81 -7.69 2.17
N PHE A 226 -19.50 -6.80 1.25
CA PHE A 226 -20.49 -6.30 0.28
C PHE A 226 -20.97 -7.37 -0.69
N ARG A 227 -20.11 -8.33 -1.03
CA ARG A 227 -20.44 -9.41 -1.96
C ARG A 227 -21.34 -10.48 -1.34
N HIS A 228 -21.23 -10.72 -0.05
CA HIS A 228 -21.94 -11.80 0.64
C HIS A 228 -23.13 -11.31 1.46
N SER A 229 -23.12 -10.09 1.97
CA SER A 229 -24.27 -9.53 2.69
C SER A 229 -25.49 -9.39 1.77
N TYR A 230 -26.58 -10.03 2.17
CA TYR A 230 -27.85 -9.92 1.47
C TYR A 230 -28.32 -8.48 1.39
N THR A 231 -28.26 -7.73 2.50
CA THR A 231 -28.67 -6.34 2.58
C THR A 231 -27.84 -5.45 1.64
N MET A 232 -26.52 -5.62 1.63
CA MET A 232 -25.65 -4.81 0.76
C MET A 232 -25.87 -5.11 -0.72
N ARG A 233 -26.06 -6.40 -1.07
CA ARG A 233 -26.38 -6.79 -2.46
C ARG A 233 -27.73 -6.26 -2.91
N ALA A 234 -28.76 -6.37 -2.06
CA ALA A 234 -30.09 -5.86 -2.37
C ALA A 234 -30.02 -4.33 -2.59
N HIS A 235 -29.35 -3.59 -1.71
CA HIS A 235 -29.16 -2.15 -1.86
C HIS A 235 -28.41 -1.81 -3.16
N ALA A 236 -27.31 -2.48 -3.45
CA ALA A 236 -26.53 -2.26 -4.66
C ALA A 236 -27.31 -2.55 -5.94
N GLN A 237 -28.18 -3.55 -5.92
CA GLN A 237 -29.03 -3.88 -7.07
C GLN A 237 -29.93 -2.71 -7.51
N PHE A 238 -30.39 -1.89 -6.56
CA PHE A 238 -31.24 -0.74 -6.82
C PHE A 238 -30.49 0.59 -6.92
N SER A 239 -29.26 0.65 -6.47
CA SER A 239 -28.50 1.90 -6.34
C SER A 239 -27.23 1.96 -7.19
N HIS A 240 -26.88 0.89 -7.91
CA HIS A 240 -25.63 0.87 -8.70
C HIS A 240 -25.64 1.91 -9.82
N PRO A 241 -24.47 2.51 -10.12
CA PRO A 241 -24.33 3.37 -11.29
C PRO A 241 -24.50 2.57 -12.60
N ASP A 242 -25.22 3.14 -13.58
CA ASP A 242 -25.52 2.50 -14.87
C ASP A 242 -24.28 1.96 -15.59
N GLU A 243 -23.17 2.70 -15.51
CA GLU A 243 -21.89 2.33 -16.09
C GLU A 243 -21.36 0.95 -15.62
N TYR A 244 -21.74 0.52 -14.41
CA TYR A 244 -21.27 -0.72 -13.80
C TYR A 244 -22.29 -1.86 -13.80
N THR A 245 -23.46 -1.69 -14.43
CA THR A 245 -24.51 -2.70 -14.51
C THR A 245 -24.00 -4.06 -14.99
N HIS A 246 -23.05 -4.05 -15.93
CA HIS A 246 -22.44 -5.26 -16.49
C HIS A 246 -21.32 -5.85 -15.62
N LYS A 247 -20.99 -5.25 -14.46
CA LYS A 247 -19.95 -5.70 -13.53
C LYS A 247 -20.46 -5.82 -12.09
N PRO A 248 -21.39 -6.72 -11.79
CA PRO A 248 -22.12 -6.75 -10.51
C PRO A 248 -21.27 -7.13 -9.28
N THR A 249 -20.01 -7.44 -9.46
CA THR A 249 -19.06 -7.75 -8.37
C THR A 249 -17.98 -6.69 -8.22
N SER A 250 -18.07 -5.58 -8.97
CA SER A 250 -17.04 -4.54 -8.93
C SER A 250 -17.30 -3.49 -7.83
N LYS A 251 -16.24 -2.82 -7.39
CA LYS A 251 -16.36 -1.66 -6.50
C LYS A 251 -17.23 -0.55 -7.08
N GLY A 252 -17.22 -0.39 -8.40
CA GLY A 252 -18.08 0.56 -9.09
C GLY A 252 -19.56 0.22 -8.96
N TYR A 253 -19.93 -1.06 -9.07
CA TYR A 253 -21.31 -1.50 -8.85
C TYR A 253 -21.79 -1.23 -7.42
N PHE A 254 -20.97 -1.46 -6.42
CA PHE A 254 -21.27 -1.22 -5.02
C PHE A 254 -20.97 0.20 -4.54
N PHE A 255 -20.60 1.11 -5.43
CA PHE A 255 -20.07 2.42 -5.03
C PHE A 255 -21.02 3.22 -4.13
N ASN A 256 -22.30 3.33 -4.52
CA ASN A 256 -23.29 4.07 -3.74
C ASN A 256 -23.60 3.39 -2.39
N THR A 257 -23.68 2.07 -2.40
CA THR A 257 -23.86 1.27 -1.18
C THR A 257 -22.68 1.46 -0.21
N PHE A 258 -21.47 1.44 -0.76
CA PHE A 258 -20.27 1.68 0.01
C PHE A 258 -20.23 3.09 0.62
N LEU A 259 -20.62 4.11 -0.13
CA LEU A 259 -20.63 5.49 0.37
C LEU A 259 -21.57 5.65 1.58
N GLU A 260 -22.77 5.13 1.50
CA GLU A 260 -23.75 5.22 2.58
C GLU A 260 -23.28 4.47 3.82
N TYR A 261 -22.85 3.23 3.62
CA TYR A 261 -22.35 2.39 4.71
C TYR A 261 -21.10 2.97 5.37
N SER A 262 -20.10 3.38 4.56
CA SER A 262 -18.86 3.92 5.09
C SER A 262 -19.05 5.23 5.85
N ARG A 263 -19.95 6.11 5.39
CA ARG A 263 -20.28 7.33 6.12
C ARG A 263 -20.77 7.01 7.52
N THR A 264 -21.73 6.11 7.62
CA THR A 264 -22.31 5.72 8.91
C THR A 264 -21.27 5.11 9.84
N VAL A 265 -20.48 4.15 9.36
CA VAL A 265 -19.48 3.44 10.15
C VAL A 265 -18.36 4.39 10.61
N VAL A 266 -17.80 5.18 9.70
CA VAL A 266 -16.69 6.09 10.04
C VAL A 266 -17.12 7.16 11.06
N HIS A 267 -18.34 7.72 10.92
CA HIS A 267 -18.82 8.71 11.89
C HIS A 267 -19.11 8.09 13.26
N ARG A 268 -19.59 6.84 13.31
CA ARG A 268 -19.73 6.11 14.59
C ARG A 268 -18.38 5.83 15.25
N ILE A 269 -17.38 5.40 14.48
CA ILE A 269 -16.02 5.21 14.98
C ILE A 269 -15.47 6.53 15.54
N LYS A 270 -15.63 7.64 14.85
CA LYS A 270 -15.23 8.96 15.32
C LYS A 270 -15.87 9.30 16.69
N GLN A 271 -17.13 8.96 16.86
CA GLN A 271 -17.90 9.32 18.04
C GLN A 271 -17.71 8.33 19.20
N PHE A 272 -17.65 7.04 18.92
CA PHE A 272 -17.75 5.99 19.92
C PHE A 272 -16.51 5.09 20.02
N CYS A 273 -15.52 5.23 19.18
CA CYS A 273 -14.43 4.27 18.98
C CYS A 273 -14.93 2.87 18.56
N LEU A 274 -16.15 2.77 18.07
CA LEU A 274 -16.85 1.55 17.66
C LEU A 274 -17.63 1.79 16.36
N PRO A 275 -17.79 0.78 15.50
CA PRO A 275 -18.53 0.93 14.26
C PRO A 275 -20.06 0.99 14.43
N PHE A 276 -20.53 0.97 15.66
CA PHE A 276 -21.93 1.03 16.06
C PHE A 276 -22.11 1.96 17.27
N ASP A 277 -23.37 2.29 17.60
CA ASP A 277 -23.72 3.07 18.80
C ASP A 277 -23.85 2.14 20.01
N PRO A 278 -22.96 2.26 21.03
CA PRO A 278 -22.99 1.40 22.21
C PRO A 278 -23.94 1.90 23.31
N THR A 279 -24.58 3.05 23.15
CA THR A 279 -25.31 3.72 24.25
C THR A 279 -26.48 2.89 24.83
N GLN A 280 -27.04 1.98 24.04
CA GLN A 280 -28.11 1.08 24.42
C GLN A 280 -27.65 -0.37 24.66
N LEU A 281 -26.35 -0.61 24.63
CA LEU A 281 -25.75 -1.94 24.70
C LEU A 281 -25.00 -2.10 26.02
N ASN A 282 -25.04 -3.30 26.60
CA ASN A 282 -24.11 -3.66 27.66
C ASN A 282 -22.75 -4.07 27.10
N GLU A 283 -21.76 -4.26 27.97
CA GLU A 283 -20.40 -4.61 27.57
C GLU A 283 -20.33 -5.93 26.77
N LEU A 284 -21.07 -6.95 27.19
CA LEU A 284 -21.10 -8.23 26.51
C LEU A 284 -21.67 -8.09 25.09
N GLN A 285 -22.76 -7.35 24.93
CA GLN A 285 -23.35 -7.06 23.63
C GLN A 285 -22.38 -6.26 22.74
N SER A 286 -21.70 -5.27 23.30
CA SER A 286 -20.72 -4.45 22.58
C SER A 286 -19.54 -5.31 22.07
N LYS A 287 -19.02 -6.21 22.90
CA LYS A 287 -17.97 -7.17 22.50
C LYS A 287 -18.46 -8.10 21.39
N LYS A 288 -19.71 -8.56 21.47
CA LYS A 288 -20.32 -9.41 20.45
C LYS A 288 -20.49 -8.70 19.10
N PHE A 289 -20.99 -7.47 19.11
CA PHE A 289 -21.11 -6.66 17.89
C PHE A 289 -19.76 -6.32 17.27
N LEU A 290 -18.74 -6.07 18.11
CA LEU A 290 -17.38 -5.85 17.62
C LEU A 290 -16.80 -7.09 16.95
N GLN A 291 -16.95 -8.25 17.58
CA GLN A 291 -16.56 -9.53 17.01
C GLN A 291 -17.25 -9.76 15.66
N SER A 292 -18.56 -9.55 15.62
CA SER A 292 -19.34 -9.67 14.38
C SER A 292 -18.80 -8.72 13.28
N PHE A 293 -18.48 -7.47 13.62
CA PHE A 293 -17.91 -6.53 12.68
C PHE A 293 -16.58 -7.04 12.08
N PHE A 294 -15.65 -7.48 12.90
CA PHE A 294 -14.35 -7.98 12.41
C PHE A 294 -14.51 -9.24 11.55
N LEU A 295 -15.40 -10.15 11.95
CA LEU A 295 -15.68 -11.37 11.19
C LEU A 295 -16.40 -11.09 9.87
N GLN A 296 -17.24 -10.06 9.80
CA GLN A 296 -17.94 -9.67 8.57
C GLN A 296 -17.04 -8.93 7.57
N HIS A 297 -15.93 -8.33 8.03
CA HIS A 297 -14.99 -7.57 7.21
C HIS A 297 -13.60 -8.22 7.09
N PRO A 298 -13.53 -9.48 6.63
CA PRO A 298 -12.24 -10.15 6.49
C PRO A 298 -11.44 -9.58 5.32
N THR A 299 -10.13 -9.78 5.38
CA THR A 299 -9.20 -9.55 4.27
C THR A 299 -9.04 -10.83 3.48
N MET A 300 -9.41 -10.81 2.20
CA MET A 300 -9.23 -11.98 1.33
C MET A 300 -7.82 -12.08 0.78
N LEU A 301 -7.31 -13.32 0.74
CA LEU A 301 -6.06 -13.68 0.09
C LEU A 301 -6.33 -14.11 -1.35
N TYR A 302 -6.00 -13.26 -2.30
CA TYR A 302 -6.06 -13.60 -3.71
C TYR A 302 -4.69 -14.05 -4.22
N THR A 303 -4.71 -14.95 -5.18
CA THR A 303 -3.49 -15.42 -5.83
C THR A 303 -3.03 -14.45 -6.91
N ARG A 304 -1.73 -14.18 -6.93
CA ARG A 304 -1.08 -13.39 -7.97
C ARG A 304 -0.08 -14.22 -8.75
N ASN A 305 -0.22 -14.21 -10.07
CA ASN A 305 0.66 -14.96 -10.97
C ASN A 305 1.97 -14.20 -11.20
N HIS A 306 3.02 -14.58 -10.50
CA HIS A 306 4.34 -13.95 -10.64
C HIS A 306 5.19 -14.63 -11.71
N VAL A 307 6.03 -13.83 -12.38
CA VAL A 307 7.11 -14.34 -13.23
C VAL A 307 8.13 -15.06 -12.32
N SER A 308 8.47 -16.28 -12.68
CA SER A 308 9.39 -17.14 -11.94
C SER A 308 10.42 -17.75 -12.88
N LYS A 309 11.60 -18.02 -12.36
CA LYS A 309 12.58 -18.86 -13.10
C LYS A 309 12.12 -20.31 -13.08
N ARG A 310 12.26 -21.01 -14.20
CA ARG A 310 11.88 -22.43 -14.31
C ARG A 310 12.67 -23.35 -13.36
N THR A 311 13.89 -22.96 -13.04
CA THR A 311 14.79 -23.72 -12.15
C THR A 311 14.72 -23.29 -10.68
N GLY A 312 13.86 -22.33 -10.34
CA GLY A 312 13.73 -21.78 -8.99
C GLY A 312 12.40 -22.15 -8.33
N PRO A 313 12.23 -21.81 -7.05
CA PRO A 313 10.94 -21.94 -6.39
C PRO A 313 9.91 -21.03 -7.05
N LEU A 314 8.66 -21.49 -7.11
CA LEU A 314 7.54 -20.68 -7.59
C LEU A 314 7.38 -19.43 -6.70
N LYS A 315 7.39 -18.26 -7.33
CA LYS A 315 7.04 -17.02 -6.64
C LYS A 315 5.53 -16.85 -6.68
N GLN A 316 4.90 -17.15 -5.58
CA GLN A 316 3.48 -16.91 -5.36
C GLN A 316 3.35 -15.95 -4.18
N ARG A 317 2.74 -14.79 -4.40
CA ARG A 317 2.49 -13.83 -3.33
C ARG A 317 1.00 -13.61 -3.20
N PRO A 318 0.44 -13.63 -2.00
CA PRO A 318 -0.94 -13.24 -1.80
C PRO A 318 -1.12 -11.77 -2.14
N VAL A 319 -2.27 -11.44 -2.73
CA VAL A 319 -2.79 -10.09 -2.80
C VAL A 319 -3.84 -9.97 -1.72
N TYR A 320 -3.68 -9.02 -0.84
CA TYR A 320 -4.57 -8.79 0.27
C TYR A 320 -5.69 -7.84 -0.15
N ALA A 321 -6.91 -8.31 -0.20
CA ALA A 321 -8.08 -7.46 -0.43
C ALA A 321 -8.63 -6.98 0.92
N CYS A 322 -8.05 -5.92 1.45
CA CYS A 322 -8.48 -5.29 2.69
C CYS A 322 -9.86 -4.64 2.53
N SER A 323 -10.60 -4.54 3.63
CA SER A 323 -11.87 -3.83 3.66
C SER A 323 -11.69 -2.37 3.22
N SER A 324 -12.57 -1.89 2.34
CA SER A 324 -12.58 -0.50 1.91
C SER A 324 -12.88 0.48 3.06
N ILE A 325 -13.53 0.03 4.12
CA ILE A 325 -13.72 0.82 5.36
C ILE A 325 -12.38 1.02 6.07
N PHE A 326 -11.57 -0.04 6.18
CA PHE A 326 -10.23 0.06 6.74
C PHE A 326 -9.37 1.07 5.96
N ILE A 327 -9.37 0.95 4.63
CA ILE A 327 -8.67 1.88 3.73
C ILE A 327 -9.19 3.32 3.90
N THR A 328 -10.49 3.52 4.08
CA THR A 328 -11.06 4.86 4.33
C THR A 328 -10.53 5.47 5.62
N LEU A 329 -10.39 4.69 6.69
CA LEU A 329 -9.80 5.16 7.94
C LEU A 329 -8.34 5.55 7.77
N GLU A 330 -7.55 4.75 7.05
CA GLU A 330 -6.17 5.08 6.71
C GLU A 330 -6.10 6.40 5.91
N VAL A 331 -6.93 6.56 4.89
CA VAL A 331 -6.95 7.79 4.07
C VAL A 331 -7.25 9.02 4.93
N VAL A 332 -8.20 8.93 5.86
CA VAL A 332 -8.51 10.04 6.79
C VAL A 332 -7.30 10.43 7.64
N LEU A 333 -6.53 9.45 8.13
CA LEU A 333 -5.42 9.68 9.05
C LEU A 333 -4.11 10.04 8.35
N SER A 334 -3.77 9.38 7.26
CA SER A 334 -2.39 9.29 6.75
C SER A 334 -2.21 9.65 5.27
N ASN A 335 -3.28 9.90 4.52
CA ASN A 335 -3.13 10.22 3.09
C ASN A 335 -2.20 11.43 2.86
N ILE A 336 -2.18 12.39 3.77
CA ILE A 336 -1.31 13.57 3.68
C ILE A 336 0.18 13.20 3.75
N VAL A 337 0.56 12.15 4.49
CA VAL A 337 1.95 11.64 4.48
C VAL A 337 2.36 11.26 3.05
N GLN A 338 1.48 10.59 2.33
CA GLN A 338 1.73 10.24 0.92
C GLN A 338 1.80 11.48 0.03
N VAL A 339 1.00 12.51 0.31
CA VAL A 339 1.04 13.78 -0.42
C VAL A 339 2.36 14.51 -0.20
N LEU A 340 2.82 14.58 1.06
CA LEU A 340 4.06 15.25 1.43
C LEU A 340 5.29 14.58 0.81
N THR A 341 5.29 13.28 0.74
CA THR A 341 6.43 12.48 0.25
C THR A 341 6.40 12.25 -1.26
N ARG A 342 5.30 12.55 -1.96
CA ARG A 342 5.15 12.39 -3.42
C ARG A 342 5.18 13.71 -4.16
N LYS A 343 5.74 13.70 -5.38
CA LYS A 343 5.73 14.85 -6.29
C LYS A 343 4.37 15.11 -6.93
N LYS A 344 3.54 14.07 -7.10
CA LYS A 344 2.14 14.16 -7.55
C LYS A 344 1.23 13.45 -6.55
N SER A 345 0.12 14.05 -6.23
CA SER A 345 -0.88 13.56 -5.30
C SER A 345 -2.15 13.14 -6.01
N ASN A 346 -2.85 12.16 -5.44
CA ASN A 346 -4.22 11.83 -5.80
C ASN A 346 -5.22 12.91 -5.34
N PHE A 347 -4.77 13.82 -4.48
CA PHE A 347 -5.51 14.99 -4.00
C PHE A 347 -4.87 16.26 -4.55
N PRO A 348 -5.09 16.62 -5.81
CA PRO A 348 -4.43 17.77 -6.44
C PRO A 348 -4.77 19.10 -5.77
N TYR A 349 -5.89 19.20 -5.08
CA TYR A 349 -6.35 20.36 -4.35
C TYR A 349 -5.69 20.57 -2.98
N ILE A 350 -5.07 19.53 -2.41
CA ILE A 350 -4.33 19.64 -1.14
C ILE A 350 -2.88 20.07 -1.41
N ARG A 351 -2.30 19.60 -2.49
CA ARG A 351 -0.89 19.76 -2.80
C ARG A 351 -0.36 21.20 -2.84
N PRO A 352 -1.09 22.19 -3.37
CA PRO A 352 -0.62 23.56 -3.36
C PRO A 352 -0.44 24.15 -1.96
N PHE A 353 -1.12 23.60 -0.96
CA PHE A 353 -1.00 24.03 0.43
C PHE A 353 0.12 23.33 1.19
N ILE A 354 0.54 22.19 0.70
CA ILE A 354 1.51 21.33 1.38
C ILE A 354 2.72 21.18 0.46
N ARG A 355 3.84 21.74 0.87
CA ARG A 355 5.11 21.58 0.15
C ARG A 355 5.70 20.21 0.51
N SER A 356 5.92 19.38 -0.50
CA SER A 356 6.77 18.21 -0.33
C SER A 356 8.21 18.64 -0.10
N ASP A 357 8.87 18.02 0.87
CA ASP A 357 10.30 18.25 1.07
C ASP A 357 11.08 17.61 -0.08
N PRO A 358 11.87 18.41 -0.85
CA PRO A 358 12.72 17.86 -1.90
C PRO A 358 13.84 16.97 -1.36
N HIS A 359 14.08 16.99 -0.05
CA HIS A 359 15.10 16.18 0.62
C HIS A 359 14.55 14.89 1.23
N SER A 360 13.25 14.59 1.07
CA SER A 360 12.68 13.33 1.51
C SER A 360 13.49 12.12 1.03
N CYS A 361 13.72 11.18 1.92
CA CYS A 361 14.41 9.93 1.59
C CYS A 361 13.53 8.93 0.83
N MET A 362 12.24 9.19 0.67
CA MET A 362 11.31 8.29 -0.03
C MET A 362 11.64 8.17 -1.51
N MET A 363 11.87 6.94 -1.95
CA MET A 363 12.04 6.57 -3.35
C MET A 363 10.74 6.03 -3.92
N TYR A 364 9.71 6.82 -4.06
CA TYR A 364 8.48 6.29 -4.65
C TYR A 364 8.77 5.66 -6.01
N SER A 365 8.41 4.37 -6.12
CA SER A 365 8.47 3.65 -7.41
C SER A 365 7.72 4.41 -8.50
N ILE A 366 6.73 5.15 -8.10
CA ILE A 366 6.02 6.13 -8.90
C ILE A 366 6.95 7.18 -9.52
N GLU A 367 7.76 7.86 -8.73
CA GLU A 367 8.69 8.84 -9.26
C GLU A 367 9.82 8.19 -10.02
N THR A 368 10.24 7.03 -9.58
CA THR A 368 11.28 6.24 -10.24
C THR A 368 10.80 5.70 -11.57
N ILE A 369 9.56 5.27 -11.66
CA ILE A 369 9.03 4.58 -12.83
C ILE A 369 8.15 5.48 -13.68
N ARG A 370 7.29 6.30 -13.09
CA ARG A 370 6.45 7.25 -13.83
C ARG A 370 7.19 8.49 -14.24
N GLY A 371 8.18 8.76 -13.63
CA GLY A 371 8.91 9.82 -14.04
C GLY A 371 10.29 9.46 -14.05
N GLY A 372 10.54 8.27 -13.95
CA GLY A 372 11.89 7.90 -13.88
C GLY A 372 12.80 9.11 -13.95
N PRO A 373 12.61 10.05 -14.92
CA PRO A 373 13.50 11.15 -15.08
C PRO A 373 13.73 11.96 -13.83
N ARG A 374 12.68 12.46 -13.19
CA ARG A 374 12.86 13.41 -12.10
C ARG A 374 13.42 12.81 -10.83
N TYR A 375 13.04 11.59 -10.53
CA TYR A 375 13.54 10.95 -9.34
C TYR A 375 14.84 10.18 -9.57
N LEU A 376 14.92 9.39 -10.64
CA LEU A 376 16.20 8.76 -11.06
C LEU A 376 17.25 9.84 -11.37
N ASP A 377 16.84 10.97 -11.95
CA ASP A 377 17.65 12.15 -12.12
C ASP A 377 18.18 12.67 -10.78
N SER A 378 17.30 12.89 -9.82
CA SER A 378 17.69 13.31 -8.49
C SER A 378 18.61 12.30 -7.80
N LEU A 379 18.32 11.01 -7.88
CA LEU A 379 19.18 9.95 -7.35
C LEU A 379 20.51 9.89 -8.09
N ALA A 380 20.51 9.97 -9.42
CA ALA A 380 21.68 9.98 -10.25
C ALA A 380 22.56 11.22 -10.02
N GLN A 381 21.95 12.39 -9.94
CA GLN A 381 22.64 13.64 -9.61
C GLN A 381 23.25 13.58 -8.21
N ARG A 382 22.51 13.10 -7.23
CA ARG A 382 23.00 12.91 -5.87
C ARG A 382 24.14 11.89 -5.85
N THR A 383 24.04 10.79 -6.58
CA THR A 383 25.12 9.80 -6.72
C THR A 383 26.38 10.45 -7.33
N ASN A 384 26.23 11.28 -8.35
CA ASN A 384 27.34 11.99 -8.96
C ASN A 384 27.86 13.13 -8.06
N GLN A 385 26.97 13.90 -7.46
CA GLN A 385 27.31 15.03 -6.60
C GLN A 385 28.00 14.57 -5.30
N PHE A 386 27.52 13.51 -4.69
CA PHE A 386 28.04 13.00 -3.42
C PHE A 386 29.06 11.87 -3.59
N GLY A 387 29.26 11.38 -4.80
CA GLY A 387 30.08 10.22 -5.05
C GLY A 387 31.54 10.33 -4.62
N SER A 388 32.08 11.55 -4.49
CA SER A 388 33.42 11.79 -3.93
C SER A 388 33.46 11.76 -2.41
N LYS A 389 32.34 12.00 -1.75
CA LYS A 389 32.22 11.99 -0.28
C LYS A 389 31.92 10.62 0.28
N PHE A 390 31.23 9.77 -0.49
CA PHE A 390 30.82 8.44 -0.07
C PHE A 390 31.77 7.37 -0.59
N LYS A 391 32.18 6.49 0.30
CA LYS A 391 33.15 5.42 0.02
C LYS A 391 32.50 4.06 -0.18
N SER A 392 31.26 3.90 0.31
CA SER A 392 30.50 2.66 0.17
C SER A 392 29.01 2.90 -0.02
N PHE A 393 28.38 1.94 -0.68
CA PHE A 393 26.95 1.95 -1.03
C PHE A 393 26.35 0.61 -0.65
N LEU A 394 25.22 0.65 0.02
CA LEU A 394 24.46 -0.52 0.48
C LEU A 394 23.09 -0.50 -0.14
N CYS A 395 22.65 -1.61 -0.72
CA CYS A 395 21.26 -1.87 -1.07
C CYS A 395 20.89 -3.19 -0.41
N LEU A 396 20.18 -3.13 0.70
CA LEU A 396 19.85 -4.29 1.51
C LEU A 396 18.57 -4.94 0.97
N ASP A 397 18.59 -6.25 0.78
CA ASP A 397 17.46 -7.05 0.31
C ASP A 397 16.90 -7.89 1.46
N TRP A 398 15.63 -7.70 1.77
CA TRP A 398 14.93 -8.43 2.80
C TRP A 398 14.16 -9.62 2.25
N SER A 399 14.13 -10.71 2.99
CA SER A 399 13.32 -11.87 2.65
C SER A 399 11.95 -11.76 3.32
N GLN A 400 10.90 -11.63 2.51
CA GLN A 400 9.50 -11.60 2.99
C GLN A 400 9.23 -10.48 4.02
N PHE A 401 9.72 -9.28 3.73
CA PHE A 401 9.66 -8.15 4.64
C PHE A 401 8.26 -7.88 5.20
N ASP A 402 7.27 -7.70 4.33
CA ASP A 402 5.87 -7.38 4.71
C ASP A 402 5.29 -8.44 5.65
N GLN A 403 5.66 -9.71 5.50
CA GLN A 403 5.11 -10.79 6.31
C GLN A 403 5.81 -10.97 7.65
N ARG A 404 7.03 -10.48 7.76
CA ARG A 404 7.88 -10.63 8.94
C ARG A 404 7.96 -9.38 9.81
N LEU A 405 7.54 -8.21 9.30
CA LEU A 405 7.63 -6.97 10.07
C LEU A 405 6.88 -7.11 11.41
N PRO A 406 7.57 -7.04 12.55
CA PRO A 406 7.00 -7.39 13.84
C PRO A 406 6.01 -6.35 14.36
N ARG A 407 5.05 -6.81 15.17
CA ARG A 407 4.01 -5.97 15.78
C ARG A 407 4.60 -4.82 16.58
N VAL A 408 5.68 -5.03 17.32
CA VAL A 408 6.34 -3.97 18.09
C VAL A 408 6.75 -2.76 17.22
N ILE A 409 7.01 -2.97 15.94
CA ILE A 409 7.31 -1.88 14.98
C ILE A 409 6.02 -1.30 14.40
N THR A 410 5.07 -2.15 13.98
CA THR A 410 3.82 -1.66 13.40
C THR A 410 2.94 -0.96 14.43
N ASP A 411 3.01 -1.35 15.68
CA ASP A 411 2.36 -0.62 16.79
C ASP A 411 2.90 0.81 16.90
N LEU A 412 4.22 1.00 16.79
CA LEU A 412 4.85 2.31 16.81
C LEU A 412 4.45 3.19 15.62
N TYR A 413 4.13 2.60 14.49
CA TYR A 413 3.60 3.35 13.35
C TYR A 413 2.31 4.08 13.72
N TYR A 414 1.37 3.40 14.39
CA TYR A 414 0.10 3.99 14.83
C TYR A 414 0.24 4.87 16.07
N THR A 415 0.96 4.41 17.10
CA THR A 415 0.98 5.04 18.43
C THR A 415 2.04 6.14 18.56
N GLU A 416 3.08 6.13 17.74
CA GLU A 416 4.19 7.09 17.84
C GLU A 416 4.34 7.93 16.59
N PHE A 417 4.37 7.31 15.41
CA PHE A 417 4.65 8.02 14.17
C PHE A 417 3.45 8.89 13.73
N LEU A 418 2.25 8.31 13.57
CA LEU A 418 1.06 9.06 13.16
C LEU A 418 0.64 10.09 14.22
N GLU A 419 0.71 9.75 15.50
CA GLU A 419 0.35 10.69 16.58
C GLU A 419 1.23 11.93 16.61
N ARG A 420 2.49 11.82 16.22
CA ARG A 420 3.41 12.98 16.15
C ARG A 420 3.13 13.88 14.95
N LEU A 421 2.41 13.39 13.94
CA LEU A 421 2.19 14.10 12.68
C LEU A 421 0.79 14.71 12.58
N ILE A 422 -0.22 14.14 13.24
CA ILE A 422 -1.60 14.60 13.10
C ILE A 422 -1.86 15.80 14.01
N VAL A 423 -2.11 16.96 13.41
CA VAL A 423 -2.52 18.19 14.10
C VAL A 423 -4.02 18.17 14.36
N ILE A 424 -4.43 18.54 15.54
CA ILE A 424 -5.83 18.49 15.97
C ILE A 424 -6.45 19.85 16.26
N SER A 425 -5.65 20.88 16.44
CA SER A 425 -6.12 22.19 16.91
C SER A 425 -6.99 22.95 15.91
N ASN A 426 -6.83 22.69 14.61
CA ASN A 426 -7.48 23.42 13.55
C ASN A 426 -8.55 22.60 12.78
N GLY A 427 -8.96 21.47 13.31
CA GLY A 427 -9.93 20.60 12.67
C GLY A 427 -9.33 19.75 11.54
N TYR A 428 -10.11 19.49 10.49
CA TYR A 428 -9.65 18.76 9.31
C TYR A 428 -9.00 19.70 8.31
N GLN A 429 -8.22 19.14 7.37
CA GLN A 429 -7.68 19.88 6.25
C GLN A 429 -8.83 20.59 5.51
N PRO A 430 -8.80 21.92 5.37
CA PRO A 430 -9.79 22.65 4.59
C PRO A 430 -9.77 22.20 3.12
N THR A 431 -10.96 21.95 2.58
CA THR A 431 -11.17 21.60 1.18
C THR A 431 -12.42 22.30 0.67
N TYR A 432 -12.70 22.18 -0.60
CA TYR A 432 -13.94 22.73 -1.16
C TYR A 432 -15.20 22.12 -0.53
N GLU A 433 -15.20 20.79 -0.33
CA GLU A 433 -16.34 20.09 0.28
C GLU A 433 -16.45 20.34 1.78
N TYR A 434 -15.36 20.69 2.41
CA TYR A 434 -15.30 20.95 3.85
C TYR A 434 -14.44 22.19 4.15
N PRO A 435 -14.88 23.40 3.77
CA PRO A 435 -14.03 24.60 3.81
C PRO A 435 -13.80 25.18 5.21
N THR A 436 -14.69 24.91 6.18
CA THR A 436 -14.64 25.49 7.54
C THR A 436 -15.08 24.50 8.62
N TYR A 437 -14.61 24.74 9.86
CA TYR A 437 -14.86 23.87 11.02
C TYR A 437 -15.29 24.64 12.25
N PRO A 438 -16.34 25.46 12.19
CA PRO A 438 -16.66 26.40 13.26
C PRO A 438 -16.99 25.71 14.60
N ASP A 439 -17.44 24.44 14.56
CA ASP A 439 -17.95 23.72 15.73
C ASP A 439 -16.98 22.69 16.33
N LEU A 440 -15.77 22.55 15.78
CA LEU A 440 -14.78 21.61 16.29
C LEU A 440 -13.79 22.29 17.24
N THR A 441 -13.96 22.02 18.52
CA THR A 441 -12.93 22.37 19.50
C THR A 441 -11.75 21.40 19.42
N PRO A 442 -10.55 21.79 19.87
CA PRO A 442 -9.40 20.88 19.93
C PRO A 442 -9.68 19.59 20.68
N SER A 443 -10.43 19.65 21.78
CA SER A 443 -10.80 18.45 22.57
C SER A 443 -11.69 17.49 21.78
N LYS A 444 -12.70 18.01 21.07
CA LYS A 444 -13.56 17.18 20.22
C LYS A 444 -12.81 16.59 19.03
N MET A 445 -11.88 17.36 18.47
CA MET A 445 -11.07 16.88 17.37
C MET A 445 -10.10 15.79 17.81
N PHE A 446 -9.46 15.98 18.97
CA PHE A 446 -8.61 14.97 19.57
C PHE A 446 -9.38 13.67 19.83
N GLU A 447 -10.55 13.75 20.46
CA GLU A 447 -11.38 12.58 20.73
C GLU A 447 -11.72 11.79 19.45
N ARG A 448 -12.09 12.49 18.39
CA ARG A 448 -12.40 11.86 17.09
C ARG A 448 -11.20 11.17 16.48
N ILE A 449 -10.03 11.81 16.48
CA ILE A 449 -8.80 11.25 15.93
C ILE A 449 -8.30 10.10 16.80
N ASP A 450 -8.33 10.25 18.11
CA ASP A 450 -7.98 9.22 19.07
C ASP A 450 -8.86 7.97 18.88
N ASN A 451 -10.16 8.16 18.70
CA ASN A 451 -11.09 7.07 18.43
C ASN A 451 -10.74 6.32 17.14
N ILE A 452 -10.42 7.03 16.05
CA ILE A 452 -10.04 6.38 14.79
C ILE A 452 -8.70 5.65 14.95
N LEU A 453 -7.71 6.26 15.56
CA LEU A 453 -6.39 5.65 15.77
C LEU A 453 -6.49 4.37 16.61
N HIS A 454 -7.25 4.41 17.70
CA HIS A 454 -7.49 3.23 18.52
C HIS A 454 -8.23 2.12 17.75
N PHE A 455 -9.28 2.49 17.03
CA PHE A 455 -10.09 1.51 16.31
C PHE A 455 -9.29 0.85 15.17
N ILE A 456 -8.59 1.63 14.36
CA ILE A 456 -7.81 1.09 13.24
C ILE A 456 -6.66 0.22 13.72
N HIS A 457 -5.98 0.63 14.80
CA HIS A 457 -4.90 -0.15 15.40
C HIS A 457 -5.41 -1.49 15.96
N THR A 458 -6.54 -1.46 16.67
CA THR A 458 -7.16 -2.69 17.18
C THR A 458 -7.63 -3.58 16.03
N TRP A 459 -8.23 -3.02 14.98
CA TRP A 459 -8.63 -3.78 13.81
C TRP A 459 -7.42 -4.39 13.09
N TYR A 460 -6.36 -3.62 12.92
CA TYR A 460 -5.10 -4.11 12.34
C TYR A 460 -4.57 -5.33 13.11
N ASN A 461 -4.55 -5.28 14.44
CA ASN A 461 -4.09 -6.37 15.28
C ASN A 461 -5.04 -7.57 15.31
N ASN A 462 -6.31 -7.40 14.96
CA ASN A 462 -7.34 -8.44 14.88
C ASN A 462 -7.84 -8.70 13.46
N MET A 463 -7.08 -8.35 12.45
CA MET A 463 -7.47 -8.53 11.06
C MET A 463 -7.62 -10.01 10.72
N VAL A 464 -8.80 -10.36 10.19
CA VAL A 464 -9.12 -11.71 9.76
C VAL A 464 -8.68 -11.90 8.31
N PHE A 465 -7.88 -12.92 8.05
CA PHE A 465 -7.44 -13.30 6.71
C PHE A 465 -8.16 -14.56 6.29
N ILE A 466 -8.76 -14.54 5.11
CA ILE A 466 -9.47 -15.72 4.57
C ILE A 466 -8.85 -16.18 3.28
N THR A 467 -8.69 -17.50 3.15
CA THR A 467 -8.29 -18.17 1.90
C THR A 467 -9.46 -18.25 0.94
N ALA A 468 -9.19 -18.53 -0.34
CA ALA A 468 -10.25 -18.66 -1.36
C ALA A 468 -11.23 -19.80 -1.04
N ASP A 469 -10.80 -20.81 -0.32
CA ASP A 469 -11.62 -21.95 0.16
C ASP A 469 -12.27 -21.69 1.54
N GLY A 470 -12.09 -20.50 2.10
CA GLY A 470 -12.86 -20.02 3.23
C GLY A 470 -12.26 -20.24 4.61
N TYR A 471 -11.07 -20.80 4.75
CA TYR A 471 -10.40 -20.92 6.05
C TYR A 471 -9.94 -19.54 6.54
N ALA A 472 -10.14 -19.27 7.83
CA ALA A 472 -9.92 -17.96 8.43
C ALA A 472 -8.80 -17.97 9.47
N TYR A 473 -7.94 -16.96 9.43
CA TYR A 473 -6.75 -16.87 10.25
C TYR A 473 -6.58 -15.46 10.85
N VAL A 474 -5.90 -15.40 12.00
CA VAL A 474 -5.41 -14.16 12.61
C VAL A 474 -3.90 -14.29 12.83
N ARG A 475 -3.15 -13.25 12.53
CA ARG A 475 -1.71 -13.15 12.84
C ARG A 475 -1.52 -12.52 14.21
N GLU A 476 -0.61 -13.06 15.01
CA GLU A 476 -0.38 -12.58 16.37
C GLU A 476 0.79 -11.62 16.50
N HIS A 477 1.89 -11.87 15.78
CA HIS A 477 3.17 -11.21 16.09
C HIS A 477 3.80 -10.42 14.96
N ALA A 478 3.35 -10.58 13.74
CA ALA A 478 3.98 -9.91 12.59
C ALA A 478 3.03 -9.77 11.40
N GLY A 479 3.43 -8.96 10.47
CA GLY A 479 2.91 -8.90 9.11
C GLY A 479 2.13 -7.63 8.78
N VAL A 480 2.44 -7.08 7.61
CA VAL A 480 1.74 -5.95 6.99
C VAL A 480 1.01 -6.47 5.75
N PRO A 481 -0.32 -6.33 5.67
CA PRO A 481 -1.08 -6.69 4.46
C PRO A 481 -0.75 -5.74 3.31
N SER A 482 -0.26 -6.26 2.19
CA SER A 482 0.14 -5.45 1.03
C SER A 482 -1.00 -4.70 0.32
N GLY A 483 -2.24 -4.91 0.75
CA GLY A 483 -3.43 -4.24 0.21
C GLY A 483 -3.89 -3.02 1.01
N MET A 484 -3.25 -2.70 2.10
CA MET A 484 -3.50 -1.47 2.87
C MET A 484 -3.08 -0.23 2.09
N HIS A 485 -3.72 0.90 2.36
CA HIS A 485 -3.32 2.20 1.80
C HIS A 485 -1.92 2.60 2.25
N ASP A 486 -1.61 2.33 3.50
CA ASP A 486 -0.38 2.74 4.17
C ASP A 486 0.77 1.75 4.05
N THR A 487 0.60 0.61 3.37
CA THR A 487 1.63 -0.44 3.28
C THR A 487 3.02 0.12 2.99
N GLN A 488 3.16 0.94 1.96
CA GLN A 488 4.48 1.48 1.58
C GLN A 488 5.10 2.39 2.65
N ILE A 489 4.28 3.19 3.33
CA ILE A 489 4.76 4.09 4.38
C ILE A 489 5.09 3.29 5.65
N ALA A 490 4.24 2.36 6.03
CA ALA A 490 4.46 1.50 7.21
C ALA A 490 5.70 0.63 7.03
N ASP A 491 5.88 0.03 5.86
CA ASP A 491 7.08 -0.76 5.55
C ASP A 491 8.33 0.11 5.49
N SER A 492 8.26 1.31 4.91
CA SER A 492 9.39 2.25 4.89
C SER A 492 9.76 2.71 6.30
N PHE A 493 8.76 3.01 7.13
CA PHE A 493 8.97 3.31 8.55
C PHE A 493 9.65 2.13 9.26
N GLY A 494 9.15 0.92 9.08
CA GLY A 494 9.71 -0.29 9.69
C GLY A 494 11.13 -0.59 9.23
N ASN A 495 11.42 -0.45 7.94
CA ASN A 495 12.75 -0.67 7.37
C ASN A 495 13.75 0.35 7.94
N LEU A 496 13.41 1.64 7.93
CA LEU A 496 14.26 2.68 8.54
C LEU A 496 14.46 2.43 10.02
N PHE A 497 13.40 2.05 10.75
CA PHE A 497 13.48 1.80 12.18
C PHE A 497 14.48 0.68 12.50
N ILE A 498 14.35 -0.47 11.84
CA ILE A 498 15.21 -1.64 12.06
C ILE A 498 16.67 -1.34 11.68
N VAL A 499 16.89 -0.65 10.57
CA VAL A 499 18.24 -0.30 10.12
C VAL A 499 18.90 0.69 11.08
N ILE A 500 18.19 1.73 11.51
CA ILE A 500 18.74 2.73 12.44
C ILE A 500 18.99 2.11 13.82
N ASP A 501 18.05 1.28 14.32
CA ASP A 501 18.24 0.58 15.58
C ASP A 501 19.46 -0.34 15.55
N GLY A 502 19.63 -1.10 14.46
CA GLY A 502 20.82 -1.92 14.27
C GLY A 502 22.12 -1.10 14.21
N MET A 503 22.10 0.07 13.56
CA MET A 503 23.24 0.97 13.55
C MET A 503 23.61 1.47 14.95
N LEU A 504 22.61 1.89 15.73
CA LEU A 504 22.82 2.31 17.13
C LEU A 504 23.40 1.19 17.98
N GLU A 505 22.88 -0.03 17.85
CA GLU A 505 23.35 -1.19 18.61
C GLU A 505 24.77 -1.61 18.19
N TYR A 506 25.14 -1.47 16.92
CA TYR A 506 26.51 -1.71 16.43
C TYR A 506 27.52 -0.68 16.92
N GLY A 507 27.05 0.50 17.41
CA GLY A 507 27.90 1.56 17.94
C GLY A 507 27.98 2.82 17.07
N PHE A 508 27.10 2.98 16.08
CA PHE A 508 26.96 4.26 15.40
C PHE A 508 26.39 5.29 16.38
N ASN A 509 26.97 6.47 16.40
CA ASN A 509 26.42 7.61 17.11
C ASN A 509 25.59 8.53 16.18
N ASP A 510 24.92 9.52 16.75
CA ASP A 510 24.09 10.48 15.99
C ASP A 510 24.83 11.11 14.81
N ARG A 511 26.07 11.57 15.02
CA ARG A 511 26.88 12.18 13.94
C ARG A 511 27.16 11.17 12.81
N MET A 512 27.41 9.91 13.14
CA MET A 512 27.64 8.86 12.15
C MET A 512 26.38 8.60 11.34
N ILE A 513 25.23 8.45 11.99
CA ILE A 513 23.94 8.19 11.31
C ILE A 513 23.57 9.38 10.41
N ARG A 514 23.68 10.61 10.90
CA ARG A 514 23.39 11.83 10.12
C ARG A 514 24.38 12.08 8.97
N SER A 515 25.52 11.43 8.96
CA SER A 515 26.47 11.48 7.85
C SER A 515 26.10 10.60 6.67
N LEU A 516 25.17 9.65 6.88
CA LEU A 516 24.65 8.77 5.85
C LEU A 516 23.60 9.49 4.99
N VAL A 517 23.47 9.08 3.73
CA VAL A 517 22.30 9.41 2.91
C VAL A 517 21.53 8.12 2.68
N MET A 518 20.30 8.11 3.15
CA MET A 518 19.43 6.94 3.05
C MET A 518 18.31 7.21 2.06
N PHE A 519 17.96 6.20 1.27
CA PHE A 519 16.78 6.18 0.42
C PHE A 519 15.96 4.94 0.75
N ILE A 520 14.64 5.09 0.74
CA ILE A 520 13.71 4.05 1.19
C ILE A 520 12.46 3.96 0.31
N MET A 521 11.99 2.74 0.10
CA MET A 521 10.69 2.44 -0.47
C MET A 521 10.24 1.05 -0.02
N GLY A 522 9.40 0.99 1.01
CA GLY A 522 8.99 -0.29 1.57
C GLY A 522 10.19 -1.10 2.05
N ASP A 523 10.34 -2.30 1.51
CA ASP A 523 11.49 -3.19 1.78
C ASP A 523 12.79 -2.77 1.07
N ASP A 524 12.68 -2.02 -0.03
CA ASP A 524 13.85 -1.53 -0.76
C ASP A 524 14.52 -0.35 -0.03
N ASN A 525 15.84 -0.40 0.12
CA ASN A 525 16.62 0.72 0.61
C ASN A 525 17.93 0.89 -0.16
N CYS A 526 18.50 2.08 -0.09
CA CYS A 526 19.81 2.40 -0.62
C CYS A 526 20.49 3.39 0.32
N ILE A 527 21.68 3.03 0.84
CA ILE A 527 22.39 3.81 1.85
C ILE A 527 23.77 4.19 1.29
N PHE A 528 24.06 5.48 1.27
CA PHE A 528 25.37 6.02 0.91
C PHE A 528 26.14 6.33 2.20
N ALA A 529 27.31 5.72 2.38
CA ALA A 529 28.10 5.86 3.58
C ALA A 529 29.49 6.48 3.30
N PRO A 530 29.93 7.46 4.12
CA PRO A 530 31.27 8.02 4.02
C PRO A 530 32.37 7.09 4.59
N TYR A 531 31.96 5.92 5.05
CA TYR A 531 32.83 4.91 5.64
C TYR A 531 33.35 3.94 4.58
N ASP A 532 34.50 3.32 4.83
CA ASP A 532 35.09 2.36 3.90
C ASP A 532 34.24 1.08 3.80
N ILE A 533 34.45 0.35 2.72
CA ILE A 533 33.68 -0.85 2.39
C ILE A 533 33.88 -1.97 3.43
N ILE A 534 35.04 -2.06 4.07
CA ILE A 534 35.33 -3.10 5.06
C ILE A 534 34.50 -2.85 6.31
N PHE A 535 34.49 -1.61 6.81
CA PHE A 535 33.65 -1.23 7.96
C PHE A 535 32.19 -1.51 7.72
N MET A 536 31.67 -1.11 6.56
CA MET A 536 30.25 -1.31 6.23
C MET A 536 29.90 -2.78 5.97
N THR A 537 30.83 -3.58 5.44
CA THR A 537 30.64 -5.03 5.30
C THR A 537 30.58 -5.69 6.66
N ASN A 538 31.45 -5.34 7.59
CA ASN A 538 31.43 -5.87 8.95
C ASN A 538 30.11 -5.49 9.67
N PHE A 539 29.65 -4.29 9.47
CA PHE A 539 28.33 -3.88 10.00
C PHE A 539 27.23 -4.78 9.43
N VAL A 540 27.14 -4.98 8.12
CA VAL A 540 26.09 -5.79 7.50
C VAL A 540 26.18 -7.25 7.93
N ASP A 541 27.39 -7.81 8.07
CA ASP A 541 27.58 -9.18 8.54
C ASP A 541 27.06 -9.37 9.98
N TRP A 542 27.30 -8.40 10.84
CA TRP A 542 26.74 -8.38 12.19
C TRP A 542 25.23 -8.13 12.18
N PHE A 543 24.78 -7.17 11.35
CA PHE A 543 23.39 -6.75 11.29
C PHE A 543 22.45 -7.87 10.82
N GLU A 544 22.90 -8.75 9.91
CA GLU A 544 22.14 -9.93 9.49
C GLU A 544 21.72 -10.77 10.71
N SER A 545 22.66 -11.06 11.61
CA SER A 545 22.38 -11.81 12.83
C SER A 545 21.54 -11.03 13.82
N TYR A 546 21.79 -9.73 13.96
CA TYR A 546 21.03 -8.87 14.86
C TYR A 546 19.58 -8.75 14.44
N ALA A 547 19.31 -8.46 13.16
CA ALA A 547 17.95 -8.31 12.62
C ALA A 547 17.14 -9.60 12.80
N PHE A 548 17.77 -10.76 12.63
CA PHE A 548 17.13 -12.03 12.86
C PHE A 548 16.82 -12.27 14.34
N THR A 549 17.80 -12.11 15.20
CA THR A 549 17.65 -12.39 16.64
C THR A 549 16.69 -11.41 17.31
N ARG A 550 16.79 -10.12 16.95
CA ARG A 550 16.00 -9.06 17.60
C ARG A 550 14.58 -8.93 17.05
N TYR A 551 14.41 -9.10 15.73
CA TYR A 551 13.17 -8.79 15.02
C TYR A 551 12.60 -9.96 14.22
N ASN A 552 13.24 -11.10 14.21
CA ASN A 552 12.92 -12.22 13.31
C ASN A 552 12.90 -11.81 11.81
N MET A 553 13.70 -10.80 11.46
CA MET A 553 13.82 -10.30 10.10
C MET A 553 15.00 -10.95 9.39
N ILE A 554 14.78 -11.43 8.18
CA ILE A 554 15.80 -12.13 7.39
C ILE A 554 16.37 -11.20 6.33
N LEU A 555 17.63 -10.81 6.51
CA LEU A 555 18.39 -10.09 5.51
C LEU A 555 19.00 -11.07 4.50
N SER A 556 18.71 -10.90 3.21
CA SER A 556 19.29 -11.72 2.15
C SER A 556 20.65 -11.15 1.72
N LYS A 557 21.72 -11.51 2.43
CA LYS A 557 23.07 -11.03 2.12
C LYS A 557 23.50 -11.34 0.68
N THR A 558 23.11 -12.50 0.15
CA THR A 558 23.45 -12.90 -1.22
C THR A 558 22.78 -12.07 -2.31
N LYS A 559 21.64 -11.43 -2.01
CA LYS A 559 20.95 -10.52 -2.90
C LYS A 559 21.26 -9.07 -2.60
N SER A 560 21.69 -8.77 -1.38
CA SER A 560 22.10 -7.42 -0.98
C SER A 560 23.34 -7.00 -1.74
N ILE A 561 23.42 -5.71 -2.07
CA ILE A 561 24.58 -5.13 -2.74
C ILE A 561 25.34 -4.29 -1.73
N ILE A 562 26.60 -4.67 -1.51
CA ILE A 562 27.56 -3.91 -0.72
C ILE A 562 28.72 -3.61 -1.64
N THR A 563 28.94 -2.34 -1.97
CA THR A 563 29.94 -1.98 -2.99
C THR A 563 30.55 -0.60 -2.74
N SER A 564 31.80 -0.44 -3.19
CA SER A 564 32.43 0.87 -3.32
C SER A 564 32.20 1.52 -4.69
N MET A 565 31.56 0.81 -5.62
CA MET A 565 31.38 1.24 -7.01
C MET A 565 29.95 1.74 -7.22
N ARG A 566 29.79 3.05 -7.52
CA ARG A 566 28.48 3.68 -7.82
C ARG A 566 27.71 2.97 -8.95
N THR A 567 28.41 2.48 -9.95
CA THR A 567 27.81 1.79 -11.10
C THR A 567 27.15 0.46 -10.77
N ARG A 568 27.35 -0.05 -9.55
CA ARG A 568 26.71 -1.27 -9.05
C ARG A 568 25.48 -1.03 -8.18
N ILE A 569 25.13 0.22 -7.90
CA ILE A 569 23.90 0.53 -7.15
C ILE A 569 22.71 0.05 -7.96
N GLU A 570 21.91 -0.79 -7.34
CA GLU A 570 20.66 -1.30 -7.92
C GLU A 570 19.52 -1.09 -6.92
N VAL A 571 18.47 -0.43 -7.35
CA VAL A 571 17.32 -0.12 -6.53
C VAL A 571 16.05 -0.09 -7.40
N LEU A 572 14.94 -0.58 -6.87
CA LEU A 572 13.64 -0.64 -7.56
C LEU A 572 13.71 -1.33 -8.93
N GLY A 573 14.62 -2.28 -9.09
CA GLY A 573 14.86 -3.03 -10.32
C GLY A 573 15.62 -2.25 -11.40
N TYR A 574 16.20 -1.10 -11.06
CA TYR A 574 17.08 -0.34 -11.95
C TYR A 574 18.50 -0.27 -11.38
N ARG A 575 19.46 -0.48 -12.26
CA ARG A 575 20.87 -0.20 -11.96
C ARG A 575 21.20 1.23 -12.38
N ILE A 576 21.82 1.99 -11.48
CA ILE A 576 22.22 3.37 -11.73
C ILE A 576 23.63 3.39 -12.34
N ASN A 577 23.73 3.40 -13.65
CA ASN A 577 24.99 3.37 -14.35
C ASN A 577 25.40 4.77 -14.84
N GLY A 578 26.24 5.44 -14.08
CA GLY A 578 26.75 6.78 -14.44
C GLY A 578 25.65 7.84 -14.60
N GLY A 579 24.59 7.72 -13.84
CA GLY A 579 23.44 8.63 -13.89
C GLY A 579 22.30 8.16 -14.79
N ARG A 580 22.48 7.09 -15.57
CA ARG A 580 21.41 6.52 -16.40
C ARG A 580 20.82 5.26 -15.82
N PRO A 581 19.49 5.12 -15.73
CA PRO A 581 18.87 3.90 -15.26
C PRO A 581 19.03 2.78 -16.31
N ARG A 582 19.38 1.59 -15.85
CA ARG A 582 19.38 0.35 -16.65
C ARG A 582 18.50 -0.69 -16.03
N ARG A 583 17.76 -1.39 -16.88
CA ARG A 583 16.94 -2.54 -16.47
C ARG A 583 17.25 -3.76 -17.32
N ASN A 584 17.10 -4.95 -16.73
CA ASN A 584 17.36 -6.19 -17.44
C ASN A 584 16.32 -6.42 -18.55
N VAL A 585 16.81 -6.67 -19.75
CA VAL A 585 15.97 -6.89 -20.95
C VAL A 585 15.15 -8.18 -20.84
N ASP A 586 15.74 -9.25 -20.28
CA ASP A 586 15.05 -10.53 -20.08
C ASP A 586 13.79 -10.39 -19.23
N GLU A 587 13.87 -9.65 -18.14
CA GLU A 587 12.74 -9.38 -17.24
C GLU A 587 11.63 -8.56 -17.92
N LEU A 588 12.03 -7.53 -18.67
CA LEU A 588 11.09 -6.70 -19.42
C LEU A 588 10.45 -7.48 -20.56
N PHE A 589 11.23 -8.29 -21.26
CA PHE A 589 10.75 -9.17 -22.33
C PHE A 589 9.67 -10.12 -21.81
N ILE A 590 9.95 -10.82 -20.71
CA ILE A 590 9.00 -11.75 -20.10
C ILE A 590 7.72 -11.03 -19.63
N ARG A 591 7.85 -9.85 -19.04
CA ARG A 591 6.71 -9.04 -18.65
C ARG A 591 5.84 -8.58 -19.82
N LEU A 592 6.44 -8.41 -21.02
CA LEU A 592 5.68 -8.11 -22.24
C LEU A 592 5.00 -9.34 -22.81
N VAL A 593 5.75 -10.44 -22.93
CA VAL A 593 5.31 -11.65 -23.65
C VAL A 593 4.38 -12.53 -22.80
N LEU A 594 4.59 -12.59 -21.49
CA LEU A 594 3.79 -13.34 -20.54
C LEU A 594 3.14 -12.40 -19.50
N PRO A 595 2.05 -11.70 -19.86
CA PRO A 595 1.32 -10.84 -18.92
C PRO A 595 0.69 -11.63 -17.77
N GLU A 596 0.39 -10.95 -16.65
CA GLU A 596 -0.13 -11.57 -15.42
C GLU A 596 -1.46 -12.33 -15.61
N HIS A 597 -2.30 -11.85 -16.51
CA HIS A 597 -3.60 -12.46 -16.82
C HIS A 597 -3.62 -13.14 -18.21
N GLY A 598 -2.44 -13.47 -18.71
CA GLY A 598 -2.28 -13.98 -20.08
C GLY A 598 -2.29 -12.86 -21.12
N PRO A 599 -1.83 -13.16 -22.34
CA PRO A 599 -1.84 -12.20 -23.45
C PRO A 599 -3.27 -11.82 -23.82
N HIS A 600 -3.58 -10.54 -23.73
CA HIS A 600 -4.88 -9.98 -24.10
C HIS A 600 -4.71 -9.05 -25.29
N PRO A 601 -5.05 -9.48 -26.51
CA PRO A 601 -4.78 -8.73 -27.75
C PRO A 601 -5.22 -7.27 -27.72
N PRO A 602 -6.41 -6.90 -27.18
CA PRO A 602 -6.85 -5.51 -27.12
C PRO A 602 -5.97 -4.55 -26.33
N THR A 603 -5.13 -5.05 -25.41
CA THR A 603 -4.27 -4.24 -24.55
C THR A 603 -2.78 -4.38 -24.85
N MET A 604 -2.40 -5.29 -25.73
CA MET A 604 -0.98 -5.60 -25.98
C MET A 604 -0.21 -4.45 -26.62
N SER A 605 -0.84 -3.65 -27.51
CA SER A 605 -0.22 -2.47 -28.09
C SER A 605 0.14 -1.42 -27.03
N ALA A 606 -0.80 -1.08 -26.14
CA ALA A 606 -0.55 -0.17 -25.02
C ALA A 606 0.52 -0.72 -24.06
N ARG A 607 0.50 -2.03 -23.82
CA ARG A 607 1.51 -2.70 -22.99
C ARG A 607 2.91 -2.59 -23.60
N ALA A 608 3.04 -2.73 -24.92
CA ALA A 608 4.32 -2.58 -25.61
C ALA A 608 4.90 -1.17 -25.46
N ILE A 609 4.06 -0.13 -25.51
CA ILE A 609 4.47 1.26 -25.23
C ILE A 609 5.01 1.37 -23.78
N GLY A 610 4.27 0.88 -22.81
CA GLY A 610 4.69 0.95 -21.40
C GLY A 610 6.01 0.21 -21.13
N ILE A 611 6.21 -0.95 -21.72
CA ILE A 611 7.47 -1.72 -21.61
C ILE A 611 8.63 -1.00 -22.31
N ALA A 612 8.38 -0.38 -23.47
CA ALA A 612 9.40 0.42 -24.15
C ALA A 612 9.87 1.60 -23.27
N TYR A 613 8.94 2.31 -22.63
CA TYR A 613 9.31 3.34 -21.65
C TYR A 613 10.08 2.76 -20.44
N ALA A 614 9.65 1.61 -19.91
CA ALA A 614 10.34 0.96 -18.78
C ALA A 614 11.78 0.53 -19.14
N SER A 615 12.09 0.31 -20.40
CA SER A 615 13.46 0.00 -20.86
C SER A 615 14.41 1.20 -20.84
N ALA A 616 13.89 2.41 -20.65
CA ALA A 616 14.64 3.66 -20.66
C ALA A 616 15.49 3.86 -21.93
N ALA A 617 15.09 3.28 -23.05
CA ALA A 617 15.81 3.31 -24.34
C ALA A 617 17.27 2.84 -24.25
N MET A 618 17.56 1.82 -23.41
CA MET A 618 18.91 1.34 -23.21
C MET A 618 19.35 0.26 -24.20
N ASP A 619 18.39 -0.36 -24.89
CA ASP A 619 18.64 -1.39 -25.90
C ASP A 619 17.77 -1.15 -27.14
N TYR A 620 18.41 -0.81 -28.25
CA TYR A 620 17.70 -0.50 -29.49
C TYR A 620 16.99 -1.73 -30.08
N THR A 621 17.61 -2.91 -29.96
CA THR A 621 16.98 -4.16 -30.44
C THR A 621 15.71 -4.47 -29.66
N PHE A 622 15.75 -4.29 -28.34
CA PHE A 622 14.56 -4.47 -27.52
C PHE A 622 13.50 -3.40 -27.78
N TYR A 623 13.89 -2.16 -27.99
CA TYR A 623 12.98 -1.11 -28.44
C TYR A 623 12.27 -1.50 -29.76
N THR A 624 13.04 -2.02 -30.73
CA THR A 624 12.47 -2.46 -32.02
C THR A 624 11.51 -3.64 -31.82
N PHE A 625 11.85 -4.57 -30.93
CA PHE A 625 10.94 -5.65 -30.56
C PHE A 625 9.61 -5.12 -29.99
N CYS A 626 9.66 -4.19 -29.03
CA CYS A 626 8.45 -3.55 -28.49
C CYS A 626 7.63 -2.86 -29.59
N LYS A 627 8.30 -2.18 -30.52
CA LYS A 627 7.68 -1.51 -31.66
C LYS A 627 6.96 -2.51 -32.58
N ASP A 628 7.59 -3.63 -32.90
CA ASP A 628 6.98 -4.68 -33.73
C ASP A 628 5.78 -5.32 -33.00
N VAL A 629 5.86 -5.53 -31.69
CA VAL A 629 4.72 -6.01 -30.89
C VAL A 629 3.58 -4.99 -30.93
N TYR A 630 3.86 -3.71 -30.80
CA TYR A 630 2.86 -2.65 -30.92
C TYR A 630 2.10 -2.73 -32.24
N TYR A 631 2.81 -2.77 -33.38
CA TYR A 631 2.16 -2.81 -34.69
C TYR A 631 1.44 -4.13 -34.96
N MET A 632 1.94 -5.24 -34.44
CA MET A 632 1.30 -6.54 -34.58
C MET A 632 -0.08 -6.59 -33.88
N PHE A 633 -0.22 -5.94 -32.73
CA PHE A 633 -1.47 -5.93 -31.97
C PHE A 633 -2.31 -4.67 -32.18
N LEU A 634 -1.83 -3.68 -32.91
CA LEU A 634 -2.57 -2.45 -33.18
C LEU A 634 -3.95 -2.68 -33.83
N PRO A 635 -4.14 -3.64 -34.79
CA PRO A 635 -5.45 -3.93 -35.34
C PRO A 635 -6.49 -4.45 -34.34
N PHE A 636 -6.04 -4.95 -33.21
CA PHE A 636 -6.91 -5.47 -32.13
C PHE A 636 -7.08 -4.48 -30.99
N ALA A 637 -6.40 -3.33 -31.07
CA ALA A 637 -6.38 -2.36 -29.99
C ALA A 637 -7.79 -1.84 -29.67
N ILE A 638 -8.10 -1.81 -28.38
CA ILE A 638 -9.36 -1.27 -27.91
C ILE A 638 -9.39 0.26 -28.11
N GLU A 639 -10.56 0.79 -28.40
CA GLU A 639 -10.76 2.23 -28.51
C GLU A 639 -10.40 2.96 -27.20
N LEU A 640 -9.72 4.09 -27.30
CA LEU A 640 -9.20 4.86 -26.16
C LEU A 640 -10.28 5.76 -25.54
N THR A 641 -11.36 5.17 -25.07
CA THR A 641 -12.34 5.85 -24.22
C THR A 641 -11.84 5.93 -22.79
N PRO A 642 -12.35 6.85 -21.94
CA PRO A 642 -11.96 6.92 -20.53
C PRO A 642 -12.13 5.60 -19.77
N SER A 643 -13.24 4.89 -20.01
CA SER A 643 -13.52 3.57 -19.42
C SER A 643 -12.52 2.49 -19.89
N ASN A 644 -12.21 2.48 -21.19
CA ASN A 644 -11.24 1.54 -21.75
C ASN A 644 -9.80 1.85 -21.30
N ARG A 645 -9.50 3.12 -21.07
CA ARG A 645 -8.21 3.54 -20.53
C ARG A 645 -7.98 2.99 -19.10
N GLU A 646 -9.00 2.96 -18.28
CA GLU A 646 -8.95 2.31 -16.96
C GLU A 646 -8.71 0.80 -17.08
N MET A 647 -9.36 0.15 -18.05
CA MET A 647 -9.14 -1.27 -18.33
C MET A 647 -7.70 -1.54 -18.80
N ILE A 648 -7.16 -0.70 -19.68
CA ILE A 648 -5.76 -0.80 -20.13
C ILE A 648 -4.83 -0.69 -18.92
N ARG A 649 -5.05 0.28 -18.03
CA ARG A 649 -4.29 0.43 -16.79
C ARG A 649 -4.30 -0.83 -15.94
N LYS A 650 -5.42 -1.53 -15.83
CA LYS A 650 -5.53 -2.79 -15.09
C LYS A 650 -4.61 -3.88 -15.65
N HIS A 651 -4.41 -3.92 -16.95
CA HIS A 651 -3.57 -4.90 -17.63
C HIS A 651 -2.09 -4.50 -17.71
N LEU A 652 -1.74 -3.27 -17.38
CA LEU A 652 -0.34 -2.86 -17.27
C LEU A 652 0.29 -3.42 -15.99
N PRO A 653 1.57 -3.80 -16.00
CA PRO A 653 2.31 -4.09 -14.79
C PRO A 653 2.20 -2.93 -13.79
N GLY A 654 2.15 -3.22 -12.50
CA GLY A 654 1.95 -2.21 -11.45
C GLY A 654 2.90 -1.02 -11.58
N GLN A 655 4.14 -1.28 -11.93
CA GLN A 655 5.15 -0.27 -12.21
C GLN A 655 4.82 0.63 -13.40
N LEU A 656 4.18 0.09 -14.43
CA LEU A 656 3.82 0.84 -15.64
C LEU A 656 2.50 1.59 -15.52
N LYS A 657 1.62 1.21 -14.60
CA LYS A 657 0.39 1.95 -14.30
C LYS A 657 0.68 3.40 -13.92
N MET A 658 1.84 3.64 -13.34
CA MET A 658 2.23 4.93 -12.84
C MET A 658 2.91 5.82 -13.87
N LEU A 659 3.44 5.26 -14.95
CA LEU A 659 3.97 6.04 -16.06
C LEU A 659 2.91 6.94 -16.69
N ASP A 660 1.70 6.41 -16.86
CA ASP A 660 0.57 7.15 -17.41
C ASP A 660 0.19 8.38 -16.55
N GLU A 661 0.26 8.25 -15.23
CA GLU A 661 0.00 9.37 -14.31
C GLU A 661 1.09 10.44 -14.34
N TYR A 662 2.34 10.01 -14.49
CA TYR A 662 3.47 10.93 -14.45
C TYR A 662 3.61 11.76 -15.72
N PHE A 663 3.38 11.14 -16.88
CA PHE A 663 3.49 11.81 -18.18
C PHE A 663 2.20 12.54 -18.58
N ASP A 664 1.27 12.78 -17.64
CA ASP A 664 0.00 13.44 -17.89
C ASP A 664 -0.79 12.83 -19.05
N GLU A 665 -0.83 11.52 -19.09
CA GLU A 665 -1.32 10.63 -20.14
C GLU A 665 -0.23 10.26 -21.18
N LEU A 666 0.14 8.98 -21.15
CA LEU A 666 0.92 8.41 -22.25
C LEU A 666 0.10 8.47 -23.54
N ASP A 667 0.72 8.92 -24.61
CA ASP A 667 0.12 8.82 -25.92
C ASP A 667 0.12 7.34 -26.36
N LEU A 668 -1.06 6.72 -26.29
CA LEU A 668 -1.25 5.32 -26.66
C LEU A 668 -1.68 5.17 -28.14
N THR A 669 -1.80 6.27 -28.88
CA THR A 669 -2.21 6.28 -30.27
C THR A 669 -1.06 6.00 -31.25
N ARG A 670 0.17 6.23 -30.81
CA ARG A 670 1.38 5.99 -31.58
C ARG A 670 2.47 5.35 -30.73
N PHE A 671 3.37 4.64 -31.37
CA PHE A 671 4.56 4.14 -30.69
C PHE A 671 5.59 5.28 -30.52
N PRO A 672 6.17 5.46 -29.33
CA PRO A 672 7.13 6.54 -29.08
C PRO A 672 8.43 6.32 -29.85
N ASP A 673 9.10 7.41 -30.25
CA ASP A 673 10.43 7.34 -30.83
C ASP A 673 11.49 6.96 -29.79
N PHE A 674 12.54 6.27 -30.23
CA PHE A 674 13.65 5.86 -29.34
C PHE A 674 14.29 7.04 -28.61
N HIS A 675 14.51 8.14 -29.34
CA HIS A 675 15.07 9.36 -28.73
C HIS A 675 14.07 10.08 -27.85
N GLU A 676 12.77 9.97 -28.12
CA GLU A 676 11.72 10.48 -27.25
C GLU A 676 11.77 9.78 -25.89
N ILE A 677 11.86 8.45 -25.88
CA ILE A 677 12.02 7.67 -24.65
C ILE A 677 13.33 8.04 -23.96
N SER A 678 14.44 8.08 -24.70
CA SER A 678 15.76 8.42 -24.15
C SER A 678 15.75 9.78 -23.46
N ARG A 679 15.17 10.81 -24.10
CA ARG A 679 15.05 12.16 -23.54
C ARG A 679 14.26 12.24 -22.23
N LYS A 680 13.30 11.32 -22.01
CA LYS A 680 12.59 11.24 -20.74
C LYS A 680 13.52 10.85 -19.57
N TYR A 681 14.63 10.21 -19.87
CA TYR A 681 15.64 9.74 -18.91
C TYR A 681 16.99 10.45 -19.05
N ASP A 682 17.09 11.46 -19.90
CA ASP A 682 18.28 12.28 -20.02
C ASP A 682 18.31 13.36 -18.94
N TYR A 683 19.44 13.53 -18.28
CA TYR A 683 19.65 14.33 -17.08
C TYR A 683 20.48 15.59 -17.35
N TRP A 684 20.30 16.20 -18.50
CA TRP A 684 21.08 17.36 -18.92
C TRP A 684 20.22 18.61 -19.04
#